data_2442533e209020596bb9f25e8ab4dd3f
#
_entry.id   2442533e209020596bb9f25e8ab4dd3f
#
_cell.length_a   1.000
_cell.length_b   1.000
_cell.length_c   1.000
_cell.angle_alpha   90.00
_cell.angle_beta   90.00
_cell.angle_gamma   90.00
#
_symmetry.space_group_name_H-M   'P 1'
#
loop_
_entity.id
_entity.type
_entity.pdbx_description
1 polymer ?
#
loop_
_entity_poly.entity_id
_entity_poly.type
_entity_poly.pdbx_seq_one_letter_code
_entity_poly.pdbx_strand_id
1 'polypeptide(L)'
;MSDGFGKIGFSGTLRPSQVASSSIIRKELESGSRELLIVAPPGSGKTVLGLYVWSDLVRLPTLVLSPNSAIQAQWVERAKELFHLDDRESEIGTDPENPGILTSLTYQSVTLPKRGGGELDESAMELWISSLMTPDLNDGSVEADDRESALAWIADLREKNFEYYSDRMGHYRKKVRDSLSEHGNALWILHESAKANLKRLLEVGVGLVILDECHHLMDHWGRVLIEAMEFLGNPVVLGLTATPPEGASNSSVDQYFDLFGEVDYEVPVPALVRDGNLAPYQDLAYFVRPSPGELRYIANVDEDFKSLLGELKGGAENVKGRTPKLEVWIARVLDGLILPAGRAKDWNSFHRRDPRLADAARAYLASGELNLPEGVPQPSAELVAGGNSMDVLITILDRYIRNGLMRSESEEDHALAEDAKSKLRMLGVQITGGGPRLCASPVGRVMAYASAKYDALRDILRAEMETLGPDIRAVIVTDFEKTSATALVEGVLDDDAGGAVAAYRAVLGCESTDRLDPVLMTGTTVLVDDDLLERIFPRFEQWVSERNLNIKFDYIERGGYFEIRGKGKDWLPRHYTMMITEMFQDGVTKCLVGTRGLLGEGWDASRINVLVDLTTVTTSMSINQLRGRSFRLDKHWPEKVANNWDIVCLADEFTKGFDDYLRFKRKHKQLYGVCDDGAIEKGVGHVHAAFTEAEPEGVSETMEIFNEEMLMRARNRGRARELWGIGQPFNAVPREAIEIKGSFGEGFPPANRIGLVAWSDESLIQAIGDAVACSLQALGLIRFDAKVGGGSRGGGWMRAYLEDASEEESEIFAEAMQEILGPLDNPRYVIPREVKVVSETWLSEMLPKVIAKYFRRSENILSMYHVVPSKLCRNLEDAKVFEQQWNWKVSPGEVMYGHSKKGKEWVSEIKMAGLAPKSSFHRKSVFT
;
A
#
# COMPACT_ATOMS: atom_id res chain seq x y z
N MET A 1 -5.21 -23.24 41.41
CA MET A 1 -3.77 -23.52 41.41
C MET A 1 -3.07 -22.27 41.88
N SER A 2 -2.37 -22.34 42.98
CA SER A 2 -1.74 -21.16 43.59
C SER A 2 -0.53 -20.76 42.76
N ASP A 3 -0.59 -19.69 42.29
CA ASP A 3 0.27 -18.56 42.03
C ASP A 3 1.78 -18.86 42.03
N GLY A 4 2.23 -19.73 41.14
CA GLY A 4 3.66 -19.91 40.87
C GLY A 4 4.34 -18.68 40.23
N PHE A 5 3.55 -17.63 39.90
CA PHE A 5 4.04 -16.38 39.32
C PHE A 5 4.37 -15.30 40.40
N GLY A 6 3.99 -15.50 41.70
CA GLY A 6 4.32 -14.55 42.75
C GLY A 6 3.84 -13.14 42.48
N LYS A 7 4.71 -12.13 42.66
CA LYS A 7 4.46 -10.71 42.41
C LYS A 7 4.94 -10.22 41.06
N ILE A 8 5.17 -11.12 40.07
CA ILE A 8 5.57 -10.71 38.71
C ILE A 8 4.46 -9.86 38.10
N GLY A 9 4.81 -8.70 37.54
CA GLY A 9 3.87 -7.79 36.90
C GLY A 9 4.52 -6.54 36.35
N PHE A 10 3.76 -5.80 35.53
CA PHE A 10 4.24 -4.58 34.89
C PHE A 10 4.47 -3.44 35.90
N SER A 11 5.63 -2.82 35.86
CA SER A 11 6.04 -1.73 36.77
C SER A 11 5.64 -0.33 36.27
N GLY A 12 5.15 -0.22 35.03
CA GLY A 12 4.84 1.05 34.40
C GLY A 12 3.34 1.32 34.27
N THR A 13 3.00 2.24 33.35
CA THR A 13 1.62 2.54 32.95
C THR A 13 1.45 2.18 31.48
N LEU A 14 0.42 1.41 31.16
CA LEU A 14 0.07 1.08 29.78
C LEU A 14 -0.39 2.33 29.02
N ARG A 15 0.01 2.43 27.76
CA ARG A 15 -0.48 3.45 26.83
C ARG A 15 -1.97 3.19 26.52
N PRO A 16 -2.75 4.22 26.10
CA PRO A 16 -4.18 4.03 25.76
C PRO A 16 -4.44 2.87 24.80
N SER A 17 -3.64 2.76 23.74
CA SER A 17 -3.73 1.67 22.76
C SER A 17 -3.44 0.29 23.36
N GLN A 18 -2.49 0.20 24.31
CA GLN A 18 -2.18 -1.04 25.02
C GLN A 18 -3.29 -1.43 25.99
N VAL A 19 -3.93 -0.44 26.65
CA VAL A 19 -5.11 -0.66 27.50
C VAL A 19 -6.26 -1.21 26.66
N ALA A 20 -6.54 -0.61 25.51
CA ALA A 20 -7.58 -1.10 24.61
C ALA A 20 -7.30 -2.54 24.16
N SER A 21 -6.09 -2.80 23.64
CA SER A 21 -5.68 -4.16 23.23
C SER A 21 -5.78 -5.17 24.35
N SER A 22 -5.27 -4.84 25.56
CA SER A 22 -5.30 -5.76 26.70
C SER A 22 -6.71 -6.04 27.20
N SER A 23 -7.63 -5.10 27.07
CA SER A 23 -9.04 -5.29 27.42
C SER A 23 -9.74 -6.25 26.46
N ILE A 24 -9.44 -6.17 25.18
CA ILE A 24 -9.96 -7.10 24.15
C ILE A 24 -9.36 -8.49 24.38
N ILE A 25 -8.04 -8.60 24.53
CA ILE A 25 -7.36 -9.87 24.83
C ILE A 25 -7.97 -10.53 26.08
N ARG A 26 -8.22 -9.78 27.14
CA ARG A 26 -8.86 -10.30 28.36
C ARG A 26 -10.25 -10.86 28.07
N LYS A 27 -11.07 -10.13 27.32
CA LYS A 27 -12.42 -10.55 26.95
C LYS A 27 -12.40 -11.84 26.13
N GLU A 28 -11.50 -11.94 25.16
CA GLU A 28 -11.37 -13.16 24.35
C GLU A 28 -10.87 -14.34 25.16
N LEU A 29 -9.90 -14.15 26.06
CA LEU A 29 -9.47 -15.20 27.01
C LEU A 29 -10.59 -15.66 27.94
N GLU A 30 -11.42 -14.74 28.45
CA GLU A 30 -12.60 -15.04 29.28
C GLU A 30 -13.69 -15.77 28.48
N SER A 31 -13.81 -15.53 27.16
CA SER A 31 -14.71 -16.28 26.28
C SER A 31 -14.23 -17.71 25.97
N GLY A 32 -12.96 -18.01 26.31
CA GLY A 32 -12.32 -19.31 26.08
C GLY A 32 -11.50 -19.40 24.79
N SER A 33 -11.32 -18.27 24.09
CA SER A 33 -10.43 -18.21 22.93
C SER A 33 -8.99 -18.50 23.32
N ARG A 34 -8.27 -19.23 22.47
CA ARG A 34 -6.85 -19.53 22.65
C ARG A 34 -5.96 -18.96 21.54
N GLU A 35 -6.56 -18.44 20.50
CA GLU A 35 -5.90 -17.87 19.34
C GLU A 35 -6.24 -16.38 19.34
N LEU A 36 -5.20 -15.53 19.35
CA LEU A 36 -5.34 -14.09 19.46
C LEU A 36 -4.41 -13.42 18.47
N LEU A 37 -4.92 -12.45 17.72
CA LEU A 37 -4.16 -11.71 16.72
C LEU A 37 -4.30 -10.19 16.88
N ILE A 38 -3.22 -9.54 17.27
CA ILE A 38 -3.17 -8.08 17.40
C ILE A 38 -2.29 -7.49 16.28
N VAL A 39 -2.91 -6.65 15.48
CA VAL A 39 -2.20 -5.86 14.47
C VAL A 39 -1.83 -4.51 15.09
N ALA A 40 -0.54 -4.23 15.20
CA ALA A 40 -0.05 -3.02 15.82
C ALA A 40 1.21 -2.49 15.12
N PRO A 41 1.24 -1.22 14.68
CA PRO A 41 2.34 -0.66 13.91
C PRO A 41 3.66 -0.63 14.68
N PRO A 42 4.81 -0.48 14.00
CA PRO A 42 6.10 -0.29 14.67
C PRO A 42 6.05 0.92 15.63
N GLY A 43 6.61 0.77 16.83
CA GLY A 43 6.58 1.82 17.86
C GLY A 43 5.34 1.84 18.74
N SER A 44 4.32 1.02 18.48
CA SER A 44 3.12 0.89 19.34
C SER A 44 3.40 0.29 20.72
N GLY A 45 4.54 -0.37 20.91
CA GLY A 45 4.89 -1.06 22.14
C GLY A 45 4.38 -2.50 22.23
N LYS A 46 4.36 -3.23 21.10
CA LYS A 46 4.00 -4.67 20.99
C LYS A 46 4.68 -5.53 22.06
N THR A 47 5.99 -5.36 22.22
CA THR A 47 6.79 -6.10 23.20
C THR A 47 6.26 -5.93 24.63
N VAL A 48 5.94 -4.69 25.03
CA VAL A 48 5.36 -4.41 26.36
C VAL A 48 3.97 -5.02 26.50
N LEU A 49 3.14 -4.94 25.46
CA LEU A 49 1.81 -5.58 25.45
C LEU A 49 1.92 -7.10 25.62
N GLY A 50 2.78 -7.77 24.84
CA GLY A 50 2.98 -9.22 24.96
C GLY A 50 3.50 -9.65 26.33
N LEU A 51 4.45 -8.89 26.89
CA LEU A 51 4.95 -9.13 28.24
C LEU A 51 3.88 -8.85 29.32
N TYR A 52 3.00 -7.88 29.12
CA TYR A 52 1.85 -7.65 29.99
C TYR A 52 0.85 -8.82 29.94
N VAL A 53 0.58 -9.36 28.74
CA VAL A 53 -0.25 -10.57 28.61
C VAL A 53 0.36 -11.75 29.35
N TRP A 54 1.67 -11.92 29.25
CA TRP A 54 2.40 -12.95 29.99
C TRP A 54 2.26 -12.77 31.51
N SER A 55 2.60 -11.62 32.05
CA SER A 55 2.74 -11.38 33.48
C SER A 55 1.43 -11.14 34.24
N ASP A 56 0.46 -10.48 33.59
CA ASP A 56 -0.75 -9.98 34.23
C ASP A 56 -2.04 -10.70 33.79
N LEU A 57 -2.10 -11.25 32.55
CA LEU A 57 -3.31 -11.90 32.06
C LEU A 57 -3.24 -13.42 32.09
N VAL A 58 -2.23 -14.04 31.49
CA VAL A 58 -2.12 -15.50 31.33
C VAL A 58 -1.40 -16.14 32.53
N ARG A 59 -0.29 -15.56 32.97
CA ARG A 59 0.49 -15.98 34.16
C ARG A 59 0.93 -17.46 34.11
N LEU A 60 1.47 -17.89 32.97
CA LEU A 60 2.01 -19.23 32.72
C LEU A 60 3.40 -19.15 32.07
N PRO A 61 4.23 -20.23 32.15
CA PRO A 61 5.47 -20.28 31.41
C PRO A 61 5.24 -19.96 29.93
N THR A 62 6.06 -19.07 29.38
CA THR A 62 5.82 -18.46 28.09
C THR A 62 7.00 -18.63 27.16
N LEU A 63 6.70 -19.04 25.92
CA LEU A 63 7.63 -19.03 24.78
C LEU A 63 7.37 -17.79 23.93
N VAL A 64 8.42 -17.01 23.67
CA VAL A 64 8.38 -15.94 22.66
C VAL A 64 9.19 -16.40 21.45
N LEU A 65 8.59 -16.32 20.25
CA LEU A 65 9.26 -16.61 19.00
C LEU A 65 9.43 -15.33 18.18
N SER A 66 10.66 -15.09 17.73
CA SER A 66 11.05 -13.88 17.01
C SER A 66 11.77 -14.21 15.71
N PRO A 67 11.73 -13.32 14.67
CA PRO A 67 12.36 -13.60 13.39
C PRO A 67 13.90 -13.64 13.42
N ASN A 68 14.51 -12.91 14.36
CA ASN A 68 15.98 -12.85 14.48
C ASN A 68 16.46 -12.70 15.93
N SER A 69 17.76 -12.89 16.13
CA SER A 69 18.37 -12.87 17.47
C SER A 69 18.39 -11.47 18.15
N ALA A 70 18.34 -10.40 17.38
CA ALA A 70 18.30 -9.04 17.95
C ALA A 70 16.94 -8.78 18.62
N ILE A 71 15.84 -9.12 17.96
CA ILE A 71 14.49 -9.01 18.52
C ILE A 71 14.33 -10.00 19.68
N GLN A 72 14.86 -11.22 19.56
CA GLN A 72 14.89 -12.20 20.64
C GLN A 72 15.50 -11.64 21.93
N ALA A 73 16.68 -11.01 21.86
CA ALA A 73 17.34 -10.41 23.01
C ALA A 73 16.54 -9.23 23.61
N GLN A 74 15.91 -8.43 22.75
CA GLN A 74 15.11 -7.28 23.16
C GLN A 74 13.92 -7.68 24.06
N TRP A 75 13.28 -8.83 23.84
CA TRP A 75 12.20 -9.32 24.69
C TRP A 75 12.68 -9.58 26.13
N VAL A 76 13.84 -10.19 26.28
CA VAL A 76 14.46 -10.49 27.58
C VAL A 76 14.88 -9.21 28.30
N GLU A 77 15.53 -8.29 27.58
CA GLU A 77 15.96 -6.99 28.14
C GLU A 77 14.76 -6.17 28.63
N ARG A 78 13.69 -6.07 27.83
CA ARG A 78 12.47 -5.35 28.20
C ARG A 78 11.72 -6.00 29.36
N ALA A 79 11.71 -7.33 29.47
CA ALA A 79 11.14 -8.01 30.62
C ALA A 79 11.89 -7.63 31.91
N LYS A 80 13.23 -7.62 31.87
CA LYS A 80 14.07 -7.25 33.04
C LYS A 80 14.01 -5.77 33.39
N GLU A 81 13.88 -4.90 32.39
CA GLU A 81 13.86 -3.45 32.59
C GLU A 81 12.55 -2.92 33.15
N LEU A 82 11.40 -3.47 32.67
CA LEU A 82 10.10 -2.86 32.83
C LEU A 82 9.15 -3.66 33.75
N PHE A 83 9.54 -4.86 34.18
CA PHE A 83 8.68 -5.72 35.01
C PHE A 83 9.31 -6.03 36.36
N HIS A 84 8.49 -6.11 37.38
CA HIS A 84 8.91 -6.67 38.64
C HIS A 84 8.95 -8.19 38.53
N LEU A 85 10.10 -8.83 38.81
CA LEU A 85 10.36 -10.24 38.53
C LEU A 85 10.45 -11.14 39.75
N ASP A 86 10.29 -10.57 40.94
CA ASP A 86 10.23 -11.31 42.25
C ASP A 86 11.40 -12.30 42.44
N ASP A 87 12.65 -11.86 42.18
CA ASP A 87 13.91 -12.63 42.26
C ASP A 87 14.04 -13.77 41.21
N ARG A 88 13.19 -13.81 40.16
CA ARG A 88 13.17 -14.85 39.13
C ARG A 88 13.85 -14.42 37.80
N GLU A 89 14.72 -13.43 37.82
CA GLU A 89 15.45 -12.97 36.63
C GLU A 89 16.26 -14.07 35.94
N SER A 90 16.76 -15.06 36.69
CA SER A 90 17.52 -16.20 36.17
C SER A 90 16.67 -17.17 35.33
N GLU A 91 15.33 -17.13 35.45
CA GLU A 91 14.39 -17.96 34.73
C GLU A 91 13.89 -17.27 33.46
N ILE A 92 14.50 -16.10 33.10
CA ILE A 92 14.18 -15.34 31.89
C ILE A 92 15.42 -15.31 31.00
N GLY A 93 15.33 -15.93 29.82
CA GLY A 93 16.50 -16.07 28.97
C GLY A 93 16.21 -16.44 27.53
N THR A 94 17.32 -16.65 26.81
CA THR A 94 17.32 -17.02 25.37
C THR A 94 17.91 -18.40 25.13
N ASP A 95 18.20 -19.15 26.20
CA ASP A 95 18.82 -20.47 26.11
C ASP A 95 17.76 -21.57 25.92
N PRO A 96 17.74 -22.25 24.75
CA PRO A 96 16.80 -23.33 24.50
C PRO A 96 17.12 -24.61 25.29
N GLU A 97 18.31 -24.72 25.91
CA GLU A 97 18.68 -25.84 26.73
C GLU A 97 18.13 -25.75 28.15
N ASN A 98 17.90 -24.54 28.62
CA ASN A 98 17.36 -24.25 29.96
C ASN A 98 16.15 -23.29 29.89
N PRO A 99 15.00 -23.74 29.33
CA PRO A 99 13.82 -22.89 29.24
C PRO A 99 13.23 -22.61 30.66
N GLY A 100 12.81 -21.35 30.88
CA GLY A 100 12.26 -20.89 32.14
C GLY A 100 10.84 -20.34 32.04
N ILE A 101 10.48 -19.42 32.98
CA ILE A 101 9.15 -18.79 32.97
C ILE A 101 8.90 -17.87 31.76
N LEU A 102 9.97 -17.32 31.18
CA LEU A 102 9.95 -16.60 29.91
C LEU A 102 11.18 -17.03 29.10
N THR A 103 10.94 -17.73 28.01
CA THR A 103 11.98 -18.18 27.09
C THR A 103 11.77 -17.52 25.74
N SER A 104 12.71 -16.67 25.32
CA SER A 104 12.68 -16.03 24.01
C SER A 104 13.62 -16.73 23.04
N LEU A 105 13.09 -17.25 21.94
CA LEU A 105 13.83 -17.98 20.91
C LEU A 105 13.57 -17.38 19.52
N THR A 106 14.41 -17.75 18.55
CA THR A 106 14.10 -17.47 17.15
C THR A 106 13.16 -18.55 16.58
N TYR A 107 12.38 -18.22 15.55
CA TYR A 107 11.56 -19.21 14.84
C TYR A 107 12.37 -20.43 14.42
N GLN A 108 13.59 -20.23 13.93
CA GLN A 108 14.47 -21.30 13.50
C GLN A 108 14.81 -22.31 14.62
N SER A 109 14.83 -21.87 15.88
CA SER A 109 15.12 -22.74 17.02
C SER A 109 14.15 -23.90 17.17
N VAL A 110 12.89 -23.73 16.70
CA VAL A 110 11.83 -24.74 16.81
C VAL A 110 11.33 -25.23 15.43
N THR A 111 11.71 -24.55 14.34
CA THR A 111 11.26 -24.90 12.98
C THR A 111 12.39 -25.32 12.04
N LEU A 112 13.63 -25.46 12.53
CA LEU A 112 14.79 -25.81 11.70
C LEU A 112 14.57 -27.16 11.02
N PRO A 113 14.52 -27.22 9.66
CA PRO A 113 14.33 -28.48 8.96
C PRO A 113 15.65 -29.27 8.83
N LYS A 114 15.54 -30.55 8.63
CA LYS A 114 16.67 -31.41 8.21
C LYS A 114 17.22 -30.92 6.86
N ARG A 115 18.50 -30.72 6.74
CA ARG A 115 19.13 -30.23 5.50
C ARG A 115 19.24 -31.30 4.40
N GLY A 116 19.21 -32.57 4.75
CA GLY A 116 19.31 -33.74 3.86
C GLY A 116 19.66 -34.97 4.64
N GLY A 117 19.74 -36.13 3.96
CA GLY A 117 20.16 -37.44 4.49
C GLY A 117 19.00 -38.41 4.65
N GLY A 118 19.31 -39.73 4.50
CA GLY A 118 18.36 -40.85 4.67
C GLY A 118 17.12 -40.72 3.81
N GLU A 119 15.98 -40.97 4.39
CA GLU A 119 14.66 -41.03 3.74
C GLU A 119 14.27 -39.78 2.98
N LEU A 120 14.71 -38.55 3.42
CA LEU A 120 14.42 -37.31 2.70
C LEU A 120 15.14 -37.22 1.35
N ASP A 121 16.42 -37.70 1.30
CA ASP A 121 17.19 -37.71 0.07
C ASP A 121 16.68 -38.79 -0.89
N GLU A 122 16.25 -39.93 -0.36
CA GLU A 122 15.61 -41.01 -1.14
C GLU A 122 14.31 -40.54 -1.75
N SER A 123 13.44 -39.93 -0.95
CA SER A 123 12.15 -39.38 -1.43
C SER A 123 12.35 -38.25 -2.45
N ALA A 124 13.33 -37.39 -2.25
CA ALA A 124 13.65 -36.32 -3.19
C ALA A 124 14.17 -36.87 -4.53
N MET A 125 15.00 -37.92 -4.46
CA MET A 125 15.50 -38.63 -5.64
C MET A 125 14.38 -39.29 -6.41
N GLU A 126 13.47 -40.00 -5.73
CA GLU A 126 12.30 -40.62 -6.35
C GLU A 126 11.39 -39.59 -7.03
N LEU A 127 11.15 -38.46 -6.38
CA LEU A 127 10.34 -37.39 -6.95
C LEU A 127 11.04 -36.77 -8.19
N TRP A 128 12.34 -36.62 -8.16
CA TRP A 128 13.13 -36.15 -9.31
C TRP A 128 13.06 -37.13 -10.49
N ILE A 129 13.26 -38.40 -10.24
CA ILE A 129 13.13 -39.47 -11.24
C ILE A 129 11.73 -39.47 -11.85
N SER A 130 10.67 -39.41 -11.02
CA SER A 130 9.28 -39.31 -11.49
C SER A 130 9.06 -38.09 -12.36
N SER A 131 9.62 -36.97 -12.00
CA SER A 131 9.51 -35.71 -12.77
C SER A 131 10.17 -35.83 -14.15
N LEU A 132 11.30 -36.50 -14.26
CA LEU A 132 11.99 -36.74 -15.54
C LEU A 132 11.22 -37.69 -16.46
N MET A 133 10.44 -38.62 -15.89
CA MET A 133 9.69 -39.62 -16.62
C MET A 133 8.28 -39.17 -16.99
N THR A 134 7.79 -38.03 -16.47
CA THR A 134 6.42 -37.54 -16.67
C THR A 134 6.46 -36.16 -17.31
N PRO A 135 6.11 -36.02 -18.62
CA PRO A 135 6.18 -34.75 -19.35
C PRO A 135 5.44 -33.60 -18.68
N ASP A 136 4.27 -33.88 -18.09
CA ASP A 136 3.44 -32.88 -17.42
C ASP A 136 4.04 -32.36 -16.09
N LEU A 137 4.97 -33.09 -15.49
CA LEU A 137 5.69 -32.72 -14.27
C LEU A 137 7.08 -32.16 -14.56
N ASN A 138 7.51 -32.21 -15.81
CA ASN A 138 8.83 -31.76 -16.25
C ASN A 138 8.85 -30.22 -16.32
N ASP A 139 9.81 -29.63 -15.64
CA ASP A 139 10.00 -28.17 -15.58
C ASP A 139 10.91 -27.64 -16.71
N GLY A 140 10.99 -28.33 -17.82
CA GLY A 140 11.82 -28.01 -19.00
C GLY A 140 13.23 -28.61 -18.96
N SER A 141 13.49 -29.54 -18.00
CA SER A 141 14.70 -30.36 -18.01
C SER A 141 14.55 -31.55 -18.95
N VAL A 142 15.59 -32.35 -19.12
CA VAL A 142 15.63 -33.52 -20.00
C VAL A 142 14.52 -34.52 -19.66
N GLU A 143 13.82 -35.06 -20.66
CA GLU A 143 12.89 -36.16 -20.51
C GLU A 143 13.65 -37.50 -20.49
N ALA A 144 13.23 -38.43 -19.65
CA ALA A 144 13.75 -39.79 -19.60
C ALA A 144 12.65 -40.79 -19.95
N ASP A 145 12.98 -41.77 -20.79
CA ASP A 145 12.02 -42.79 -21.24
C ASP A 145 11.69 -43.81 -20.13
N ASP A 146 12.64 -44.05 -19.24
CA ASP A 146 12.47 -44.97 -18.12
C ASP A 146 13.33 -44.61 -16.91
N ARG A 147 13.15 -45.30 -15.80
CA ARG A 147 13.83 -45.09 -14.53
C ARG A 147 15.36 -45.26 -14.65
N GLU A 148 15.85 -46.18 -15.47
CA GLU A 148 17.26 -46.46 -15.63
C GLU A 148 17.98 -45.33 -16.35
N SER A 149 17.39 -44.78 -17.40
CA SER A 149 17.87 -43.61 -18.10
C SER A 149 17.85 -42.36 -17.21
N ALA A 150 16.81 -42.15 -16.41
CA ALA A 150 16.74 -41.03 -15.45
C ALA A 150 17.87 -41.10 -14.41
N LEU A 151 18.12 -42.28 -13.83
CA LEU A 151 19.21 -42.51 -12.89
C LEU A 151 20.58 -42.30 -13.51
N ALA A 152 20.79 -42.82 -14.72
CA ALA A 152 22.04 -42.65 -15.44
C ALA A 152 22.34 -41.18 -15.74
N TRP A 153 21.34 -40.43 -16.17
CA TRP A 153 21.48 -38.99 -16.39
C TRP A 153 21.76 -38.20 -15.10
N ILE A 154 21.09 -38.52 -13.99
CA ILE A 154 21.33 -37.85 -12.69
C ILE A 154 22.76 -38.17 -12.20
N ALA A 155 23.23 -39.41 -12.39
CA ALA A 155 24.60 -39.82 -12.02
C ALA A 155 25.65 -39.05 -12.84
N ASP A 156 25.46 -38.98 -14.16
CA ASP A 156 26.34 -38.22 -15.06
C ASP A 156 26.35 -36.70 -14.69
N LEU A 157 25.17 -36.14 -14.39
CA LEU A 157 25.06 -34.76 -13.92
C LEU A 157 25.81 -34.51 -12.61
N ARG A 158 25.72 -35.44 -11.64
CA ARG A 158 26.44 -35.36 -10.37
C ARG A 158 27.95 -35.34 -10.57
N GLU A 159 28.46 -36.07 -11.57
CA GLU A 159 29.89 -36.14 -11.88
C GLU A 159 30.36 -34.89 -12.66
N LYS A 160 29.60 -34.44 -13.65
CA LYS A 160 29.99 -33.37 -14.57
C LYS A 160 29.62 -31.96 -14.11
N ASN A 161 28.52 -31.80 -13.35
CA ASN A 161 28.03 -30.50 -12.86
C ASN A 161 27.41 -30.64 -11.46
N PHE A 162 28.26 -30.76 -10.47
CA PHE A 162 27.85 -30.97 -9.08
C PHE A 162 27.04 -29.78 -8.53
N GLU A 163 27.29 -28.57 -8.96
CA GLU A 163 26.55 -27.37 -8.52
C GLU A 163 25.08 -27.45 -8.94
N TYR A 164 24.82 -27.73 -10.21
CA TYR A 164 23.46 -27.91 -10.72
C TYR A 164 22.75 -29.11 -10.10
N TYR A 165 23.47 -30.25 -9.91
CA TYR A 165 22.96 -31.41 -9.19
C TYR A 165 22.53 -31.05 -7.76
N SER A 166 23.35 -30.27 -7.05
CA SER A 166 23.09 -29.84 -5.67
C SER A 166 21.85 -28.94 -5.60
N ASP A 167 21.72 -27.99 -6.52
CA ASP A 167 20.56 -27.10 -6.62
C ASP A 167 19.29 -27.89 -6.91
N ARG A 168 19.30 -28.80 -7.85
CA ARG A 168 18.16 -29.67 -8.19
C ARG A 168 17.74 -30.55 -7.04
N MET A 169 18.68 -31.20 -6.37
CA MET A 169 18.40 -31.97 -5.14
C MET A 169 17.81 -31.09 -4.05
N GLY A 170 18.29 -29.86 -3.88
CA GLY A 170 17.73 -28.86 -2.97
C GLY A 170 16.28 -28.56 -3.29
N HIS A 171 15.97 -28.37 -4.58
CA HIS A 171 14.61 -28.11 -5.08
C HIS A 171 13.67 -29.29 -4.77
N TYR A 172 14.06 -30.53 -5.06
CA TYR A 172 13.20 -31.69 -4.79
C TYR A 172 13.08 -32.01 -3.30
N ARG A 173 14.14 -31.81 -2.49
CA ARG A 173 14.02 -31.85 -1.02
C ARG A 173 12.99 -30.86 -0.49
N LYS A 174 12.95 -29.65 -1.07
CA LYS A 174 11.92 -28.66 -0.72
C LYS A 174 10.53 -29.16 -1.09
N LYS A 175 10.31 -29.66 -2.30
CA LYS A 175 9.00 -30.22 -2.73
C LYS A 175 8.52 -31.36 -1.82
N VAL A 176 9.41 -32.28 -1.42
CA VAL A 176 9.08 -33.37 -0.48
C VAL A 176 8.69 -32.80 0.89
N ARG A 177 9.43 -31.84 1.41
CA ARG A 177 9.11 -31.19 2.68
C ARG A 177 7.75 -30.49 2.63
N ASP A 178 7.47 -29.77 1.55
CA ASP A 178 6.20 -29.07 1.36
C ASP A 178 5.03 -30.07 1.33
N SER A 179 5.19 -31.19 0.60
CA SER A 179 4.19 -32.26 0.55
C SER A 179 3.99 -32.96 1.91
N LEU A 180 5.05 -33.26 2.65
CA LEU A 180 4.95 -33.83 4.00
C LEU A 180 4.26 -32.89 4.99
N SER A 181 4.54 -31.58 4.89
CA SER A 181 3.85 -30.57 5.68
C SER A 181 2.35 -30.52 5.36
N GLU A 182 1.96 -30.72 4.08
CA GLU A 182 0.56 -30.77 3.65
C GLU A 182 -0.23 -31.96 4.20
N HIS A 183 0.44 -33.03 4.60
CA HIS A 183 -0.18 -34.26 5.09
C HIS A 183 -0.11 -34.44 6.61
N GLY A 184 0.18 -33.35 7.39
CA GLY A 184 0.21 -33.40 8.84
C GLY A 184 1.42 -34.14 9.43
N ASN A 185 2.57 -34.04 8.79
CA ASN A 185 3.82 -34.65 9.24
C ASN A 185 4.98 -33.65 9.31
N ALA A 186 4.66 -32.39 9.61
CA ALA A 186 5.65 -31.30 9.60
C ALA A 186 6.72 -31.48 10.70
N LEU A 187 6.38 -32.00 11.86
CA LEU A 187 7.36 -32.26 12.93
C LEU A 187 8.37 -33.35 12.57
N TRP A 188 8.04 -34.28 11.67
CA TRP A 188 8.97 -35.34 11.25
C TRP A 188 10.17 -34.79 10.49
N ILE A 189 9.98 -33.71 9.73
CA ILE A 189 11.03 -33.09 8.92
C ILE A 189 11.95 -32.15 9.71
N LEU A 190 11.69 -31.93 11.00
CA LEU A 190 12.52 -31.09 11.85
C LEU A 190 13.88 -31.72 12.16
N HIS A 191 14.89 -30.86 12.28
CA HIS A 191 16.19 -31.22 12.80
C HIS A 191 16.09 -31.67 14.26
N GLU A 192 16.95 -32.58 14.70
CA GLU A 192 16.91 -33.16 16.04
C GLU A 192 17.05 -32.11 17.15
N SER A 193 17.79 -31.02 16.90
CA SER A 193 17.90 -29.91 17.86
C SER A 193 16.55 -29.21 18.06
N ALA A 194 15.77 -28.98 16.99
CA ALA A 194 14.45 -28.34 17.10
C ALA A 194 13.46 -29.25 17.85
N LYS A 195 13.49 -30.56 17.58
CA LYS A 195 12.69 -31.55 18.32
C LYS A 195 13.04 -31.58 19.80
N ALA A 196 14.35 -31.53 20.13
CA ALA A 196 14.81 -31.49 21.52
C ALA A 196 14.36 -30.24 22.25
N ASN A 197 14.38 -29.08 21.55
CA ASN A 197 13.89 -27.84 22.12
C ASN A 197 12.38 -27.89 22.39
N LEU A 198 11.58 -28.38 21.44
CA LEU A 198 10.13 -28.55 21.63
C LEU A 198 9.82 -29.49 22.81
N LYS A 199 10.58 -30.56 23.00
CA LYS A 199 10.42 -31.48 24.10
C LYS A 199 10.70 -30.83 25.47
N ARG A 200 11.78 -30.04 25.58
CA ARG A 200 12.09 -29.28 26.80
C ARG A 200 11.01 -28.23 27.13
N LEU A 201 10.48 -27.53 26.11
CA LEU A 201 9.40 -26.57 26.27
C LEU A 201 8.11 -27.26 26.75
N LEU A 202 7.81 -28.44 26.26
CA LEU A 202 6.70 -29.27 26.77
C LEU A 202 6.90 -29.63 28.26
N GLU A 203 8.13 -30.03 28.65
CA GLU A 203 8.47 -30.39 30.03
C GLU A 203 8.29 -29.21 31.01
N VAL A 204 8.58 -27.98 30.59
CA VAL A 204 8.34 -26.74 31.36
C VAL A 204 6.86 -26.39 31.47
N GLY A 205 6.04 -26.92 30.57
CA GLY A 205 4.59 -26.67 30.55
C GLY A 205 4.25 -25.30 30.01
N VAL A 206 4.75 -24.94 28.83
CA VAL A 206 4.45 -23.69 28.15
C VAL A 206 2.94 -23.54 27.97
N GLY A 207 2.37 -22.48 28.56
CA GLY A 207 0.93 -22.17 28.50
C GLY A 207 0.58 -20.96 27.64
N LEU A 208 1.59 -20.17 27.24
CA LEU A 208 1.45 -19.04 26.32
C LEU A 208 2.58 -19.08 25.29
N VAL A 209 2.24 -18.90 24.03
CA VAL A 209 3.19 -18.68 22.94
C VAL A 209 2.94 -17.32 22.30
N ILE A 210 3.93 -16.45 22.32
CA ILE A 210 3.89 -15.14 21.67
C ILE A 210 4.68 -15.24 20.37
N LEU A 211 4.03 -14.95 19.26
CA LEU A 211 4.62 -14.97 17.92
C LEU A 211 4.82 -13.53 17.43
N ASP A 212 6.05 -13.03 17.55
CA ASP A 212 6.40 -11.67 17.16
C ASP A 212 6.69 -11.57 15.67
N GLU A 213 6.19 -10.52 15.02
CA GLU A 213 6.22 -10.31 13.57
C GLU A 213 5.69 -11.56 12.81
N CYS A 214 4.55 -12.07 13.26
CA CYS A 214 3.98 -13.35 12.83
C CYS A 214 3.58 -13.40 11.33
N HIS A 215 3.60 -12.27 10.60
CA HIS A 215 3.42 -12.23 9.15
C HIS A 215 4.49 -13.00 8.36
N HIS A 216 5.62 -13.34 8.99
CA HIS A 216 6.65 -14.22 8.39
C HIS A 216 6.25 -15.70 8.37
N LEU A 217 5.15 -16.07 9.01
CA LEU A 217 4.73 -17.47 9.21
C LEU A 217 3.87 -18.01 8.07
N MET A 218 4.00 -17.44 6.87
CA MET A 218 3.35 -18.00 5.69
C MET A 218 4.11 -19.23 5.20
N ASP A 219 3.39 -20.16 4.61
CA ASP A 219 3.89 -21.42 4.03
C ASP A 219 4.40 -22.45 5.05
N HIS A 220 5.61 -22.94 4.88
CA HIS A 220 6.17 -24.08 5.63
C HIS A 220 6.24 -23.85 7.15
N TRP A 221 6.60 -22.65 7.60
CA TRP A 221 6.76 -22.36 9.03
C TRP A 221 5.45 -22.35 9.78
N GLY A 222 4.38 -21.85 9.14
CA GLY A 222 3.05 -21.85 9.72
C GLY A 222 2.56 -23.26 10.06
N ARG A 223 2.72 -24.19 9.11
CA ARG A 223 2.33 -25.62 9.30
C ARG A 223 3.10 -26.30 10.43
N VAL A 224 4.42 -26.11 10.47
CA VAL A 224 5.26 -26.63 11.55
C VAL A 224 4.80 -26.11 12.91
N LEU A 225 4.44 -24.83 12.99
CA LEU A 225 3.98 -24.22 14.23
C LEU A 225 2.60 -24.72 14.67
N ILE A 226 1.66 -24.94 13.75
CA ILE A 226 0.38 -25.55 14.08
C ILE A 226 0.60 -26.90 14.77
N GLU A 227 1.36 -27.81 14.17
CA GLU A 227 1.67 -29.11 14.78
C GLU A 227 2.49 -28.97 16.08
N ALA A 228 3.38 -27.96 16.18
CA ALA A 228 4.12 -27.69 17.40
C ALA A 228 3.21 -27.19 18.53
N MET A 229 2.17 -26.39 18.25
CA MET A 229 1.19 -25.97 19.25
C MET A 229 0.38 -27.15 19.78
N GLU A 230 -0.06 -28.06 18.91
CA GLU A 230 -0.70 -29.31 19.30
C GLU A 230 0.23 -30.16 20.19
N PHE A 231 1.51 -30.31 19.80
CA PHE A 231 2.51 -31.04 20.57
C PHE A 231 2.75 -30.42 21.96
N LEU A 232 2.71 -29.11 22.09
CA LEU A 232 2.86 -28.39 23.36
C LEU A 232 1.59 -28.40 24.23
N GLY A 233 0.50 -29.04 23.78
CA GLY A 233 -0.75 -29.17 24.52
C GLY A 233 -1.72 -28.02 24.34
N ASN A 234 -1.70 -27.36 23.17
CA ASN A 234 -2.55 -26.25 22.78
C ASN A 234 -2.48 -25.05 23.75
N PRO A 235 -1.31 -24.42 23.90
CA PRO A 235 -1.16 -23.21 24.68
C PRO A 235 -2.00 -22.06 24.11
N VAL A 236 -2.17 -20.97 24.84
CA VAL A 236 -2.68 -19.72 24.25
C VAL A 236 -1.64 -19.21 23.26
N VAL A 237 -2.08 -18.84 22.07
CA VAL A 237 -1.24 -18.26 21.01
C VAL A 237 -1.59 -16.78 20.84
N LEU A 238 -0.60 -15.90 20.98
CA LEU A 238 -0.73 -14.47 20.75
C LEU A 238 0.13 -14.05 19.56
N GLY A 239 -0.50 -13.81 18.43
CA GLY A 239 0.16 -13.21 17.27
C GLY A 239 0.29 -11.69 17.41
N LEU A 240 1.50 -11.18 17.18
CA LEU A 240 1.78 -9.74 17.16
C LEU A 240 2.41 -9.40 15.81
N THR A 241 1.78 -8.52 15.06
CA THR A 241 2.29 -8.12 13.72
C THR A 241 2.05 -6.65 13.46
N ALA A 242 2.83 -6.06 12.56
CA ALA A 242 2.61 -4.70 12.08
C ALA A 242 1.50 -4.62 11.01
N THR A 243 1.25 -5.71 10.31
CA THR A 243 0.25 -5.79 9.22
C THR A 243 -0.29 -7.21 9.12
N PRO A 244 -1.58 -7.39 8.84
CA PRO A 244 -2.09 -8.71 8.48
C PRO A 244 -1.51 -9.17 7.14
N PRO A 245 -1.49 -10.47 6.84
CA PRO A 245 -0.97 -10.98 5.57
C PRO A 245 -1.85 -10.52 4.39
N GLU A 246 -1.22 -9.90 3.40
CA GLU A 246 -1.87 -9.49 2.15
C GLU A 246 -1.20 -10.17 0.95
N GLY A 247 -2.00 -10.59 -0.05
CA GLY A 247 -1.49 -11.03 -1.36
C GLY A 247 -0.83 -12.42 -1.41
N ALA A 248 -0.95 -13.23 -0.36
CA ALA A 248 -0.56 -14.63 -0.38
C ALA A 248 -1.56 -15.49 -1.18
N SER A 249 -1.18 -16.73 -1.55
CA SER A 249 -2.13 -17.70 -2.10
C SER A 249 -3.26 -17.96 -1.09
N ASN A 250 -4.48 -18.26 -1.55
CA ASN A 250 -5.59 -18.54 -0.64
C ASN A 250 -5.24 -19.59 0.42
N SER A 251 -4.49 -20.63 0.05
CA SER A 251 -4.06 -21.68 0.99
C SER A 251 -3.11 -21.21 2.10
N SER A 252 -2.23 -20.23 1.83
CA SER A 252 -1.32 -19.69 2.85
C SER A 252 -2.03 -18.72 3.79
N VAL A 253 -3.02 -18.00 3.29
CA VAL A 253 -3.88 -17.12 4.08
C VAL A 253 -4.77 -17.94 5.00
N ASP A 254 -5.38 -19.04 4.50
CA ASP A 254 -6.21 -19.94 5.29
C ASP A 254 -5.41 -20.53 6.46
N GLN A 255 -4.18 -20.99 6.24
CA GLN A 255 -3.30 -21.50 7.30
C GLN A 255 -2.90 -20.45 8.35
N TYR A 256 -2.71 -19.20 7.93
CA TYR A 256 -2.43 -18.14 8.87
C TYR A 256 -3.62 -17.89 9.80
N PHE A 257 -4.83 -17.88 9.26
CA PHE A 257 -6.04 -17.77 10.07
C PHE A 257 -6.36 -19.03 10.88
N ASP A 258 -5.94 -20.22 10.44
CA ASP A 258 -6.00 -21.46 11.24
C ASP A 258 -5.13 -21.38 12.51
N LEU A 259 -4.01 -20.62 12.47
CA LEU A 259 -3.11 -20.46 13.62
C LEU A 259 -3.50 -19.32 14.56
N PHE A 260 -4.13 -18.25 14.07
CA PHE A 260 -4.36 -17.02 14.81
C PHE A 260 -5.83 -16.62 14.95
N GLY A 261 -6.74 -17.24 14.23
CA GLY A 261 -8.11 -16.71 14.08
C GLY A 261 -8.17 -15.44 13.23
N GLU A 262 -9.29 -14.74 13.30
CA GLU A 262 -9.43 -13.41 12.71
C GLU A 262 -8.67 -12.35 13.52
N VAL A 263 -8.50 -11.15 12.95
CA VAL A 263 -7.85 -10.04 13.66
C VAL A 263 -8.75 -9.55 14.79
N ASP A 264 -8.35 -9.75 16.05
CA ASP A 264 -9.11 -9.31 17.21
C ASP A 264 -9.07 -7.80 17.39
N TYR A 265 -7.92 -7.19 17.11
CA TYR A 265 -7.78 -5.74 17.22
C TYR A 265 -6.65 -5.21 16.32
N GLU A 266 -6.96 -4.13 15.61
CA GLU A 266 -5.98 -3.33 14.87
C GLU A 266 -5.76 -1.99 15.60
N VAL A 267 -4.52 -1.71 15.99
CA VAL A 267 -4.12 -0.43 16.59
C VAL A 267 -3.91 0.58 15.47
N PRO A 268 -4.77 1.58 15.30
CA PRO A 268 -4.63 2.54 14.22
C PRO A 268 -3.44 3.48 14.46
N VAL A 269 -2.60 3.67 13.43
CA VAL A 269 -1.48 4.63 13.47
C VAL A 269 -1.91 6.02 13.93
N PRO A 270 -3.05 6.58 13.47
CA PRO A 270 -3.51 7.89 13.89
C PRO A 270 -3.76 8.02 15.40
N ALA A 271 -4.27 6.98 16.05
CA ALA A 271 -4.43 7.00 17.50
C ALA A 271 -3.09 7.19 18.21
N LEU A 272 -2.05 6.47 17.78
CA LEU A 272 -0.72 6.58 18.36
C LEU A 272 -0.07 7.94 18.12
N VAL A 273 -0.33 8.57 16.98
CA VAL A 273 0.16 9.93 16.69
C VAL A 273 -0.55 10.94 17.60
N ARG A 274 -1.88 10.87 17.70
CA ARG A 274 -2.67 11.76 18.58
C ARG A 274 -2.33 11.58 20.05
N ASP A 275 -2.09 10.36 20.49
CA ASP A 275 -1.62 10.05 21.85
C ASP A 275 -0.18 10.54 22.11
N GLY A 276 0.53 11.08 21.11
CA GLY A 276 1.93 11.48 21.25
C GLY A 276 2.89 10.30 21.41
N ASN A 277 2.52 9.10 20.98
CA ASN A 277 3.36 7.90 21.02
C ASN A 277 4.13 7.67 19.71
N LEU A 278 3.70 8.32 18.63
CA LEU A 278 4.41 8.41 17.36
C LEU A 278 4.52 9.89 16.95
N ALA A 279 5.56 10.23 16.18
CA ALA A 279 5.73 11.56 15.62
C ALA A 279 4.71 11.81 14.50
N PRO A 280 4.17 13.02 14.39
CA PRO A 280 3.40 13.45 13.23
C PRO A 280 4.21 13.29 11.95
N TYR A 281 3.50 13.05 10.85
CA TYR A 281 4.11 12.89 9.54
C TYR A 281 3.20 13.40 8.43
N GLN A 282 3.76 13.55 7.27
CA GLN A 282 3.04 13.76 6.03
C GLN A 282 3.67 12.94 4.91
N ASP A 283 2.83 12.38 4.05
CA ASP A 283 3.23 11.68 2.85
C ASP A 283 3.15 12.66 1.67
N LEU A 284 4.19 12.69 0.86
CA LEU A 284 4.38 13.63 -0.23
C LEU A 284 4.79 12.88 -1.51
N ALA A 285 4.38 13.40 -2.65
CA ALA A 285 4.70 12.82 -3.95
C ALA A 285 5.39 13.87 -4.83
N TYR A 286 6.41 13.46 -5.57
CA TYR A 286 7.08 14.28 -6.58
C TYR A 286 7.03 13.57 -7.92
N PHE A 287 6.54 14.24 -8.95
CA PHE A 287 6.31 13.67 -10.27
C PHE A 287 7.41 14.07 -11.24
N VAL A 288 7.86 13.12 -12.05
CA VAL A 288 8.90 13.32 -13.07
C VAL A 288 8.53 12.65 -14.38
N ARG A 289 9.17 13.07 -15.46
CA ARG A 289 9.12 12.38 -16.76
C ARG A 289 10.45 11.66 -17.03
N PRO A 290 10.42 10.53 -17.74
CA PRO A 290 11.66 9.88 -18.16
C PRO A 290 12.52 10.79 -19.03
N SER A 291 13.81 10.56 -19.06
CA SER A 291 14.74 11.25 -19.97
C SER A 291 14.39 10.97 -21.44
N PRO A 292 14.85 11.81 -22.38
CA PRO A 292 14.60 11.59 -23.82
C PRO A 292 15.09 10.24 -24.36
N GLY A 293 16.14 9.67 -23.76
CA GLY A 293 16.65 8.33 -24.11
C GLY A 293 15.72 7.22 -23.66
N GLU A 294 15.28 7.32 -22.40
CA GLU A 294 14.31 6.40 -21.78
C GLU A 294 12.95 6.46 -22.50
N LEU A 295 12.47 7.68 -22.83
CA LEU A 295 11.22 7.87 -23.59
C LEU A 295 11.27 7.21 -24.98
N ARG A 296 12.39 7.33 -25.69
CA ARG A 296 12.56 6.63 -26.99
C ARG A 296 12.46 5.12 -26.86
N TYR A 297 13.05 4.56 -25.83
CA TYR A 297 12.94 3.12 -25.58
C TYR A 297 11.50 2.70 -25.32
N ILE A 298 10.78 3.44 -24.45
CA ILE A 298 9.37 3.16 -24.13
C ILE A 298 8.50 3.30 -25.39
N ALA A 299 8.75 4.34 -26.20
CA ALA A 299 8.05 4.57 -27.47
C ALA A 299 8.24 3.41 -28.45
N ASN A 300 9.46 2.90 -28.60
CA ASN A 300 9.73 1.77 -29.48
C ASN A 300 8.96 0.51 -29.05
N VAL A 301 8.95 0.21 -27.74
CA VAL A 301 8.18 -0.94 -27.20
C VAL A 301 6.67 -0.76 -27.43
N ASP A 302 6.16 0.45 -27.27
CA ASP A 302 4.74 0.77 -27.47
C ASP A 302 4.36 0.67 -28.96
N GLU A 303 5.23 1.14 -29.87
CA GLU A 303 5.05 1.02 -31.31
C GLU A 303 5.09 -0.44 -31.77
N ASP A 304 6.03 -1.24 -31.25
CA ASP A 304 6.12 -2.67 -31.51
C ASP A 304 4.84 -3.41 -31.09
N PHE A 305 4.27 -3.04 -29.95
CA PHE A 305 3.02 -3.62 -29.47
C PHE A 305 1.82 -3.17 -30.33
N LYS A 306 1.74 -1.90 -30.67
CA LYS A 306 0.69 -1.38 -31.58
C LYS A 306 0.78 -2.01 -32.96
N SER A 307 1.99 -2.19 -33.48
CA SER A 307 2.25 -2.90 -34.76
C SER A 307 1.77 -4.36 -34.67
N LEU A 308 2.07 -5.06 -33.59
CA LEU A 308 1.56 -6.41 -33.35
C LEU A 308 0.03 -6.45 -33.35
N LEU A 309 -0.62 -5.53 -32.61
CA LEU A 309 -2.09 -5.46 -32.62
C LEU A 309 -2.64 -5.19 -34.03
N GLY A 310 -1.98 -4.32 -34.80
CA GLY A 310 -2.34 -4.07 -36.19
C GLY A 310 -2.20 -5.31 -37.09
N GLU A 311 -1.16 -6.12 -36.88
CA GLU A 311 -0.96 -7.37 -37.61
C GLU A 311 -1.99 -8.45 -37.20
N LEU A 312 -2.36 -8.52 -35.94
CA LEU A 312 -3.35 -9.47 -35.44
C LEU A 312 -4.78 -9.10 -35.83
N LYS A 313 -5.08 -7.79 -35.96
CA LYS A 313 -6.37 -7.24 -36.40
C LYS A 313 -6.49 -7.25 -37.91
N GLY A 314 -7.66 -7.00 -38.44
CA GLY A 314 -7.95 -6.71 -39.84
C GLY A 314 -8.33 -7.91 -40.69
N GLY A 315 -8.85 -7.59 -41.84
CA GLY A 315 -9.43 -8.22 -42.99
C GLY A 315 -9.57 -9.71 -43.14
N ALA A 316 -10.62 -10.03 -43.81
CA ALA A 316 -11.30 -11.34 -44.00
C ALA A 316 -10.53 -12.38 -44.86
N GLU A 317 -9.23 -12.45 -44.84
CA GLU A 317 -8.53 -13.52 -45.55
C GLU A 317 -8.44 -14.78 -44.67
N ASN A 318 -9.43 -15.68 -44.89
CA ASN A 318 -9.36 -17.05 -44.41
C ASN A 318 -8.35 -17.83 -45.28
N VAL A 319 -7.09 -17.77 -44.95
CA VAL A 319 -6.09 -18.64 -45.51
C VAL A 319 -6.32 -20.05 -44.96
N LYS A 320 -6.47 -21.03 -45.88
CA LYS A 320 -6.69 -22.42 -45.43
C LYS A 320 -5.47 -22.92 -44.69
N GLY A 321 -5.68 -23.41 -43.47
CA GLY A 321 -4.63 -23.92 -42.59
C GLY A 321 -4.05 -22.92 -41.62
N ARG A 322 -4.50 -21.65 -41.66
CA ARG A 322 -4.08 -20.61 -40.68
C ARG A 322 -5.21 -20.24 -39.71
N THR A 323 -4.80 -19.73 -38.54
CA THR A 323 -5.71 -19.14 -37.57
C THR A 323 -6.32 -17.86 -38.14
N PRO A 324 -7.65 -17.67 -38.04
CA PRO A 324 -8.28 -16.41 -38.44
C PRO A 324 -7.71 -15.23 -37.65
N LYS A 325 -7.74 -14.04 -38.25
CA LYS A 325 -7.39 -12.80 -37.57
C LYS A 325 -8.21 -12.63 -36.27
N LEU A 326 -7.66 -11.92 -35.29
CA LEU A 326 -8.13 -11.84 -33.90
C LEU A 326 -9.65 -11.61 -33.79
N GLU A 327 -10.18 -10.61 -34.47
CA GLU A 327 -11.60 -10.23 -34.40
C GLU A 327 -12.53 -11.34 -34.96
N VAL A 328 -12.12 -11.95 -36.09
CA VAL A 328 -12.84 -13.08 -36.68
C VAL A 328 -12.76 -14.33 -35.79
N TRP A 329 -11.61 -14.55 -35.17
CA TRP A 329 -11.43 -15.66 -34.23
C TRP A 329 -12.31 -15.48 -33.00
N ILE A 330 -12.34 -14.28 -32.38
CA ILE A 330 -13.22 -13.97 -31.26
C ILE A 330 -14.69 -14.21 -31.64
N ALA A 331 -15.14 -13.66 -32.76
CA ALA A 331 -16.51 -13.83 -33.23
C ALA A 331 -16.88 -15.33 -33.40
N ARG A 332 -15.99 -16.13 -33.99
CA ARG A 332 -16.17 -17.60 -34.10
C ARG A 332 -16.19 -18.31 -32.74
N VAL A 333 -15.38 -17.90 -31.79
CA VAL A 333 -15.34 -18.45 -30.42
C VAL A 333 -16.68 -18.18 -29.74
N LEU A 334 -17.22 -16.98 -29.86
CA LEU A 334 -18.50 -16.60 -29.26
C LEU A 334 -19.68 -17.27 -29.98
N ASP A 335 -19.73 -17.32 -31.33
CA ASP A 335 -20.77 -17.95 -32.12
C ASP A 335 -20.82 -19.47 -31.88
N GLY A 336 -19.65 -20.11 -31.86
CA GLY A 336 -19.56 -21.55 -31.61
C GLY A 336 -19.54 -21.96 -30.17
N LEU A 337 -19.54 -21.02 -29.22
CA LEU A 337 -19.36 -21.24 -27.77
C LEU A 337 -18.14 -22.14 -27.47
N ILE A 338 -17.02 -21.85 -28.15
CA ILE A 338 -15.82 -22.70 -28.18
C ILE A 338 -14.97 -22.45 -26.95
N LEU A 339 -14.70 -23.49 -26.19
CA LEU A 339 -13.76 -23.51 -25.05
C LEU A 339 -12.61 -24.49 -25.33
N PRO A 340 -11.47 -24.39 -24.64
CA PRO A 340 -10.34 -25.31 -24.81
C PRO A 340 -10.69 -26.80 -24.68
N ALA A 341 -11.65 -27.11 -23.82
CA ALA A 341 -12.12 -28.46 -23.52
C ALA A 341 -13.35 -28.88 -24.36
N GLY A 342 -13.74 -28.13 -25.38
CA GLY A 342 -14.89 -28.40 -26.25
C GLY A 342 -15.95 -27.29 -26.24
N ARG A 343 -17.08 -27.51 -26.89
CA ARG A 343 -18.16 -26.53 -27.01
C ARG A 343 -19.06 -26.51 -25.79
N ALA A 344 -19.45 -25.31 -25.33
CA ALA A 344 -20.48 -25.16 -24.32
C ALA A 344 -21.87 -25.36 -24.94
N LYS A 345 -22.84 -25.78 -24.10
CA LYS A 345 -24.20 -26.06 -24.52
C LYS A 345 -25.02 -24.80 -24.86
N ASP A 346 -24.79 -23.77 -24.09
CA ASP A 346 -25.47 -22.48 -24.18
C ASP A 346 -24.58 -21.36 -23.64
N TRP A 347 -25.01 -20.11 -23.79
CA TRP A 347 -24.28 -18.93 -23.33
C TRP A 347 -23.99 -18.97 -21.82
N ASN A 348 -24.98 -19.34 -20.99
CA ASN A 348 -24.79 -19.37 -19.54
C ASN A 348 -23.72 -20.40 -19.11
N SER A 349 -23.66 -21.51 -19.80
CA SER A 349 -22.65 -22.54 -19.59
C SER A 349 -21.26 -22.07 -20.06
N PHE A 350 -21.17 -21.34 -21.17
CA PHE A 350 -19.96 -20.73 -21.69
C PHE A 350 -19.42 -19.69 -20.69
N HIS A 351 -20.26 -18.74 -20.30
CA HIS A 351 -19.91 -17.67 -19.35
C HIS A 351 -19.47 -18.25 -17.97
N ARG A 352 -20.16 -19.26 -17.46
CA ARG A 352 -19.80 -19.90 -16.18
C ARG A 352 -18.44 -20.59 -16.22
N ARG A 353 -18.04 -21.16 -17.36
CA ARG A 353 -16.77 -21.87 -17.52
C ARG A 353 -15.57 -20.95 -17.75
N ASP A 354 -15.75 -19.86 -18.47
CA ASP A 354 -14.71 -18.84 -18.69
C ASP A 354 -15.32 -17.43 -18.70
N PRO A 355 -15.73 -16.91 -17.51
CA PRO A 355 -16.34 -15.59 -17.40
C PRO A 355 -15.43 -14.48 -17.90
N ARG A 356 -14.12 -14.59 -17.67
CA ARG A 356 -13.15 -13.59 -18.12
C ARG A 356 -13.11 -13.46 -19.64
N LEU A 357 -13.03 -14.58 -20.36
CA LEU A 357 -13.06 -14.54 -21.83
C LEU A 357 -14.42 -14.06 -22.34
N ALA A 358 -15.52 -14.53 -21.75
CA ALA A 358 -16.86 -14.15 -22.17
C ALA A 358 -17.10 -12.64 -22.05
N ASP A 359 -16.67 -12.02 -20.97
CA ASP A 359 -16.82 -10.59 -20.75
C ASP A 359 -15.82 -9.77 -21.57
N ALA A 360 -14.55 -10.17 -21.62
CA ALA A 360 -13.53 -9.50 -22.39
C ALA A 360 -13.84 -9.51 -23.90
N ALA A 361 -14.27 -10.65 -24.43
CA ALA A 361 -14.59 -10.78 -25.86
C ALA A 361 -15.80 -9.92 -26.26
N ARG A 362 -16.85 -9.86 -25.44
CA ARG A 362 -18.02 -9.00 -25.68
C ARG A 362 -17.64 -7.51 -25.60
N ALA A 363 -16.91 -7.14 -24.54
CA ALA A 363 -16.46 -5.77 -24.33
C ALA A 363 -15.59 -5.29 -25.48
N TYR A 364 -14.65 -6.09 -25.93
CA TYR A 364 -13.74 -5.75 -27.02
C TYR A 364 -14.47 -5.57 -28.37
N LEU A 365 -15.36 -6.49 -28.73
CA LEU A 365 -16.11 -6.37 -29.99
C LEU A 365 -17.04 -5.14 -29.96
N ALA A 366 -17.75 -4.92 -28.84
CA ALA A 366 -18.66 -3.79 -28.71
C ALA A 366 -17.93 -2.43 -28.69
N SER A 367 -16.77 -2.33 -28.03
CA SER A 367 -15.94 -1.10 -28.04
C SER A 367 -15.34 -0.80 -29.42
N GLY A 368 -15.11 -1.83 -30.24
CA GLY A 368 -14.68 -1.70 -31.64
C GLY A 368 -15.84 -1.51 -32.64
N GLU A 369 -17.07 -1.28 -32.16
CA GLU A 369 -18.29 -1.16 -33.00
C GLU A 369 -18.54 -2.40 -33.90
N LEU A 370 -18.04 -3.55 -33.50
CA LEU A 370 -18.22 -4.81 -34.22
C LEU A 370 -19.47 -5.53 -33.71
N ASN A 371 -20.18 -6.20 -34.67
CA ASN A 371 -21.38 -6.92 -34.34
C ASN A 371 -21.11 -8.17 -33.49
N LEU A 372 -21.86 -8.31 -32.40
CA LEU A 372 -21.85 -9.54 -31.60
C LEU A 372 -22.63 -10.66 -32.37
N PRO A 373 -22.17 -11.91 -32.28
CA PRO A 373 -22.92 -13.05 -32.83
C PRO A 373 -24.33 -13.19 -32.22
N GLU A 374 -25.24 -13.80 -33.01
CA GLU A 374 -26.62 -14.03 -32.58
C GLU A 374 -26.67 -14.90 -31.32
N GLY A 375 -27.47 -14.52 -30.34
CA GLY A 375 -27.58 -15.23 -29.05
C GLY A 375 -26.54 -14.83 -27.98
N VAL A 376 -25.57 -13.98 -28.30
CA VAL A 376 -24.62 -13.41 -27.31
C VAL A 376 -25.22 -12.15 -26.69
N PRO A 377 -25.38 -12.08 -25.35
CA PRO A 377 -25.94 -10.90 -24.67
C PRO A 377 -25.09 -9.67 -24.83
N GLN A 378 -25.72 -8.50 -24.96
CA GLN A 378 -25.00 -7.22 -24.98
C GLN A 378 -24.24 -6.97 -23.64
N PRO A 379 -23.01 -6.46 -23.68
CA PRO A 379 -22.29 -6.07 -22.48
C PRO A 379 -22.88 -4.81 -21.83
N SER A 380 -22.65 -4.62 -20.53
CA SER A 380 -23.03 -3.37 -19.85
C SER A 380 -22.21 -2.19 -20.38
N ALA A 381 -22.69 -0.96 -20.18
CA ALA A 381 -21.99 0.25 -20.60
C ALA A 381 -20.59 0.37 -19.96
N GLU A 382 -20.43 -0.06 -18.70
CA GLU A 382 -19.15 -0.11 -18.01
C GLU A 382 -18.16 -1.08 -18.67
N LEU A 383 -18.63 -2.27 -19.07
CA LEU A 383 -17.80 -3.24 -19.79
C LEU A 383 -17.38 -2.72 -21.16
N VAL A 384 -18.25 -2.00 -21.87
CA VAL A 384 -17.93 -1.41 -23.18
C VAL A 384 -16.88 -0.30 -23.02
N ALA A 385 -17.00 0.54 -22.01
CA ALA A 385 -16.02 1.59 -21.71
C ALA A 385 -14.62 1.02 -21.44
N GLY A 386 -14.55 -0.15 -20.78
CA GLY A 386 -13.29 -0.88 -20.53
C GLY A 386 -12.82 -1.79 -21.66
N GLY A 387 -13.51 -1.85 -22.79
CA GLY A 387 -13.29 -2.87 -23.84
C GLY A 387 -11.92 -2.82 -24.53
N ASN A 388 -11.24 -1.70 -24.49
CA ASN A 388 -9.87 -1.53 -24.99
C ASN A 388 -8.82 -1.50 -23.87
N SER A 389 -9.19 -1.79 -22.64
CA SER A 389 -8.25 -1.81 -21.53
C SER A 389 -7.21 -2.93 -21.71
N MET A 390 -6.03 -2.73 -21.09
CA MET A 390 -4.94 -3.70 -21.18
C MET A 390 -5.34 -5.07 -20.61
N ASP A 391 -6.17 -5.11 -19.56
CA ASP A 391 -6.65 -6.36 -18.95
C ASP A 391 -7.54 -7.18 -19.92
N VAL A 392 -8.40 -6.48 -20.65
CA VAL A 392 -9.23 -7.09 -21.70
C VAL A 392 -8.34 -7.62 -22.83
N LEU A 393 -7.40 -6.82 -23.31
CA LEU A 393 -6.46 -7.22 -24.38
C LEU A 393 -5.59 -8.41 -23.95
N ILE A 394 -5.05 -8.43 -22.74
CA ILE A 394 -4.25 -9.56 -22.22
C ILE A 394 -5.09 -10.83 -22.19
N THR A 395 -6.34 -10.75 -21.71
CA THR A 395 -7.23 -11.90 -21.63
C THR A 395 -7.50 -12.49 -23.01
N ILE A 396 -7.79 -11.65 -23.98
CA ILE A 396 -8.06 -12.05 -25.36
C ILE A 396 -6.81 -12.61 -26.04
N LEU A 397 -5.69 -11.89 -25.94
CA LEU A 397 -4.42 -12.31 -26.56
C LEU A 397 -3.91 -13.62 -25.95
N ASP A 398 -4.03 -13.83 -24.65
CA ASP A 398 -3.71 -15.12 -24.02
C ASP A 398 -4.46 -16.28 -24.68
N ARG A 399 -5.79 -16.14 -24.80
CA ARG A 399 -6.63 -17.18 -25.41
C ARG A 399 -6.35 -17.33 -26.89
N TYR A 400 -6.14 -16.25 -27.63
CA TYR A 400 -5.82 -16.28 -29.05
C TYR A 400 -4.47 -16.94 -29.34
N ILE A 401 -3.43 -16.59 -28.56
CA ILE A 401 -2.11 -17.20 -28.70
C ILE A 401 -2.15 -18.69 -28.37
N ARG A 402 -2.69 -19.06 -27.20
CA ARG A 402 -2.66 -20.46 -26.74
C ARG A 402 -3.65 -21.38 -27.46
N ASN A 403 -4.83 -20.88 -27.81
CA ASN A 403 -5.92 -21.72 -28.35
C ASN A 403 -6.17 -21.49 -29.84
N GLY A 404 -5.61 -20.43 -30.43
CA GLY A 404 -5.59 -20.16 -31.86
C GLY A 404 -4.24 -20.46 -32.45
N LEU A 405 -3.29 -19.50 -32.34
CA LEU A 405 -1.99 -19.55 -33.04
C LEU A 405 -1.16 -20.80 -32.72
N MET A 406 -1.01 -21.15 -31.43
CA MET A 406 -0.19 -22.32 -31.03
C MET A 406 -0.82 -23.68 -31.36
N ARG A 407 -2.13 -23.73 -31.68
CA ARG A 407 -2.82 -24.96 -32.14
C ARG A 407 -2.96 -25.07 -33.64
N SER A 408 -2.46 -24.08 -34.39
CA SER A 408 -2.42 -24.10 -35.83
C SER A 408 -1.36 -25.09 -36.35
N GLU A 409 -1.56 -25.62 -37.53
CA GLU A 409 -0.51 -26.39 -38.24
C GLU A 409 0.46 -25.49 -39.03
N SER A 410 0.26 -24.17 -39.02
CA SER A 410 1.05 -23.20 -39.77
C SER A 410 2.28 -22.75 -38.96
N GLU A 411 3.47 -22.91 -39.51
CA GLU A 411 4.72 -22.39 -38.97
C GLU A 411 4.68 -20.85 -38.80
N GLU A 412 3.99 -20.14 -39.70
CA GLU A 412 3.84 -18.69 -39.63
C GLU A 412 2.98 -18.27 -38.42
N ASP A 413 1.96 -19.05 -38.06
CA ASP A 413 1.14 -18.81 -36.86
C ASP A 413 1.96 -19.08 -35.59
N HIS A 414 2.82 -20.08 -35.58
CA HIS A 414 3.72 -20.33 -34.47
C HIS A 414 4.77 -19.21 -34.32
N ALA A 415 5.33 -18.73 -35.42
CA ALA A 415 6.26 -17.58 -35.41
C ALA A 415 5.56 -16.32 -34.87
N LEU A 416 4.34 -16.05 -35.29
CA LEU A 416 3.53 -14.93 -34.82
C LEU A 416 3.19 -15.08 -33.33
N ALA A 417 2.94 -16.30 -32.86
CA ALA A 417 2.71 -16.57 -31.43
C ALA A 417 3.94 -16.25 -30.57
N GLU A 418 5.14 -16.63 -31.03
CA GLU A 418 6.39 -16.34 -30.31
C GLU A 418 6.72 -14.84 -30.32
N ASP A 419 6.51 -14.14 -31.42
CA ASP A 419 6.66 -12.68 -31.51
C ASP A 419 5.68 -11.98 -30.54
N ALA A 420 4.41 -12.40 -30.54
CA ALA A 420 3.41 -11.88 -29.62
C ALA A 420 3.77 -12.11 -28.14
N LYS A 421 4.27 -13.30 -27.79
CA LYS A 421 4.76 -13.60 -26.43
C LYS A 421 5.94 -12.69 -26.06
N SER A 422 6.88 -12.48 -26.97
CA SER A 422 8.05 -11.60 -26.76
C SER A 422 7.63 -10.16 -26.49
N LYS A 423 6.75 -9.60 -27.35
CA LYS A 423 6.26 -8.22 -27.19
C LYS A 423 5.42 -8.03 -25.93
N LEU A 424 4.57 -9.00 -25.59
CA LEU A 424 3.84 -8.99 -24.31
C LEU A 424 4.79 -9.07 -23.11
N ARG A 425 5.88 -9.82 -23.21
CA ARG A 425 6.90 -9.89 -22.17
C ARG A 425 7.55 -8.53 -21.88
N MET A 426 7.78 -7.72 -22.92
CA MET A 426 8.29 -6.35 -22.77
C MET A 426 7.34 -5.47 -21.95
N LEU A 427 6.04 -5.74 -22.05
CA LEU A 427 4.99 -5.06 -21.27
C LEU A 427 4.71 -5.73 -19.89
N GLY A 428 5.47 -6.76 -19.51
CA GLY A 428 5.35 -7.42 -18.22
C GLY A 428 4.30 -8.51 -18.17
N VAL A 429 3.94 -9.09 -19.31
CA VAL A 429 2.99 -10.20 -19.40
C VAL A 429 3.67 -11.42 -20.02
N GLN A 430 3.79 -12.48 -19.24
CA GLN A 430 4.31 -13.76 -19.72
C GLN A 430 3.15 -14.71 -19.98
N ILE A 431 2.99 -15.16 -21.23
CA ILE A 431 2.02 -16.19 -21.59
C ILE A 431 2.64 -17.57 -21.32
N THR A 432 2.03 -18.31 -20.41
CA THR A 432 2.44 -19.67 -20.03
C THR A 432 1.37 -20.70 -20.43
N GLY A 433 1.68 -21.99 -20.36
CA GLY A 433 0.70 -23.05 -20.59
C GLY A 433 -0.54 -22.96 -19.68
N GLY A 434 -0.37 -22.45 -18.46
CA GLY A 434 -1.46 -22.24 -17.49
C GLY A 434 -2.22 -20.91 -17.62
N GLY A 435 -1.75 -19.98 -18.46
CA GLY A 435 -2.37 -18.67 -18.68
C GLY A 435 -1.37 -17.51 -18.55
N PRO A 436 -1.87 -16.26 -18.60
CA PRO A 436 -1.05 -15.08 -18.48
C PRO A 436 -0.56 -14.91 -17.05
N ARG A 437 0.71 -14.57 -16.87
CA ARG A 437 1.34 -14.23 -15.59
C ARG A 437 1.95 -12.86 -15.68
N LEU A 438 1.68 -12.03 -14.70
CA LEU A 438 2.39 -10.75 -14.55
C LEU A 438 3.85 -11.01 -14.16
N CYS A 439 4.76 -10.30 -14.78
CA CYS A 439 6.19 -10.38 -14.51
C CYS A 439 6.82 -8.99 -14.56
N ALA A 440 8.06 -8.86 -14.10
CA ALA A 440 8.76 -7.58 -14.17
C ALA A 440 8.88 -7.13 -15.64
N SER A 441 8.28 -5.97 -15.96
CA SER A 441 8.33 -5.35 -17.27
C SER A 441 9.64 -4.60 -17.49
N PRO A 442 10.34 -4.75 -18.61
CA PRO A 442 11.45 -3.86 -18.97
C PRO A 442 11.03 -2.38 -18.98
N VAL A 443 9.89 -2.04 -19.58
CA VAL A 443 9.31 -0.69 -19.54
C VAL A 443 9.05 -0.24 -18.09
N GLY A 444 8.40 -1.10 -17.28
CA GLY A 444 8.16 -0.81 -15.89
C GLY A 444 9.45 -0.59 -15.07
N ARG A 445 10.55 -1.24 -15.44
CA ARG A 445 11.88 -0.99 -14.85
C ARG A 445 12.45 0.35 -15.26
N VAL A 446 12.36 0.73 -16.54
CA VAL A 446 12.79 2.04 -17.02
C VAL A 446 12.02 3.14 -16.28
N MET A 447 10.70 3.00 -16.12
CA MET A 447 9.88 3.94 -15.35
C MET A 447 10.25 4.00 -13.87
N ALA A 448 10.48 2.84 -13.27
CA ALA A 448 10.82 2.74 -11.84
C ALA A 448 12.19 3.36 -11.50
N TYR A 449 13.14 3.24 -12.43
CA TYR A 449 14.54 3.64 -12.23
C TYR A 449 14.97 4.80 -13.12
N ALA A 450 14.01 5.56 -13.65
CA ALA A 450 14.26 6.71 -14.52
C ALA A 450 15.26 7.70 -13.89
N SER A 451 16.18 8.17 -14.72
CA SER A 451 17.27 9.09 -14.32
C SER A 451 16.74 10.40 -13.70
N ALA A 452 15.60 10.88 -14.19
CA ALA A 452 14.92 12.07 -13.65
C ALA A 452 14.54 11.96 -12.17
N LYS A 453 14.42 10.74 -11.61
CA LYS A 453 14.17 10.56 -10.16
C LYS A 453 15.34 11.06 -9.30
N TYR A 454 16.55 11.05 -9.84
CA TYR A 454 17.72 11.57 -9.13
C TYR A 454 17.77 13.10 -9.11
N ASP A 455 17.27 13.76 -10.16
CA ASP A 455 17.10 15.21 -10.16
C ASP A 455 16.03 15.63 -9.15
N ALA A 456 14.89 14.94 -9.13
CA ALA A 456 13.85 15.12 -8.13
C ALA A 456 14.37 14.89 -6.70
N LEU A 457 15.19 13.85 -6.49
CA LEU A 457 15.83 13.59 -5.19
C LEU A 457 16.64 14.81 -4.71
N ARG A 458 17.43 15.45 -5.59
CA ARG A 458 18.19 16.65 -5.27
C ARG A 458 17.30 17.83 -4.93
N ASP A 459 16.21 18.03 -5.68
CA ASP A 459 15.26 19.13 -5.43
C ASP A 459 14.54 18.94 -4.10
N ILE A 460 14.11 17.74 -3.78
CA ILE A 460 13.51 17.37 -2.49
C ILE A 460 14.49 17.65 -1.36
N LEU A 461 15.70 17.11 -1.44
CA LEU A 461 16.70 17.29 -0.38
C LEU A 461 17.06 18.76 -0.17
N ARG A 462 17.14 19.55 -1.25
CA ARG A 462 17.41 20.99 -1.17
C ARG A 462 16.28 21.71 -0.41
N ALA A 463 15.03 21.45 -0.76
CA ALA A 463 13.87 22.05 -0.09
C ALA A 463 13.79 21.65 1.40
N GLU A 464 14.13 20.41 1.73
CA GLU A 464 14.18 19.93 3.11
C GLU A 464 15.33 20.55 3.92
N MET A 465 16.51 20.74 3.29
CA MET A 465 17.64 21.43 3.90
C MET A 465 17.34 22.90 4.19
N GLU A 466 16.64 23.59 3.31
CA GLU A 466 16.22 24.98 3.53
C GLU A 466 15.37 25.13 4.79
N THR A 467 14.54 24.11 5.09
CA THR A 467 13.64 24.13 6.24
C THR A 467 14.27 23.64 7.52
N LEU A 468 15.02 22.54 7.45
CA LEU A 468 15.55 21.83 8.62
C LEU A 468 16.97 22.25 8.99
N GLY A 469 17.72 22.86 8.05
CA GLY A 469 19.10 23.24 8.28
C GLY A 469 19.97 22.08 8.79
N PRO A 470 20.67 22.25 9.93
CA PRO A 470 21.55 21.21 10.49
C PRO A 470 20.78 20.02 11.11
N ASP A 471 19.48 20.17 11.36
CA ASP A 471 18.68 19.15 12.04
C ASP A 471 18.11 18.12 11.05
N ILE A 472 18.35 18.27 9.75
CA ILE A 472 17.95 17.30 8.75
C ILE A 472 18.58 15.92 9.02
N ARG A 473 17.77 14.88 8.98
CA ARG A 473 18.18 13.48 9.03
C ARG A 473 17.44 12.73 7.93
N ALA A 474 18.07 12.72 6.74
CA ALA A 474 17.50 12.13 5.54
C ALA A 474 17.92 10.67 5.38
N VAL A 475 16.98 9.84 5.00
CA VAL A 475 17.21 8.44 4.65
C VAL A 475 16.64 8.18 3.26
N ILE A 476 17.46 7.65 2.37
CA ILE A 476 17.10 7.28 1.01
C ILE A 476 17.17 5.77 0.90
N VAL A 477 16.05 5.14 0.50
CA VAL A 477 15.95 3.69 0.46
C VAL A 477 15.72 3.21 -0.96
N THR A 478 16.47 2.18 -1.35
CA THR A 478 16.38 1.53 -2.68
C THR A 478 16.19 0.02 -2.53
N ASP A 479 15.83 -0.66 -3.61
CA ASP A 479 15.65 -2.12 -3.58
C ASP A 479 16.98 -2.89 -3.50
N PHE A 480 18.04 -2.40 -4.16
CA PHE A 480 19.34 -3.08 -4.27
C PHE A 480 20.52 -2.11 -4.24
N GLU A 481 21.70 -2.65 -4.04
CA GLU A 481 22.95 -1.90 -4.08
C GLU A 481 23.26 -1.42 -5.49
N LYS A 482 23.26 -2.35 -6.46
CA LYS A 482 23.44 -2.11 -7.89
C LYS A 482 22.36 -2.86 -8.66
N THR A 483 21.83 -2.23 -9.68
CA THR A 483 20.87 -2.92 -10.55
C THR A 483 21.60 -4.02 -11.33
N SER A 484 21.10 -5.24 -11.29
CA SER A 484 21.41 -6.20 -12.34
C SER A 484 20.66 -5.76 -13.59
N ALA A 485 21.32 -4.98 -14.47
CA ALA A 485 20.76 -4.65 -15.78
C ALA A 485 20.42 -5.96 -16.49
N THR A 486 19.16 -6.18 -16.81
CA THR A 486 18.83 -7.27 -17.72
C THR A 486 19.24 -6.84 -19.12
N ALA A 487 19.72 -7.75 -19.95
CA ALA A 487 20.11 -7.50 -21.33
C ALA A 487 19.04 -6.74 -22.15
N LEU A 488 17.78 -6.76 -21.68
CA LEU A 488 16.65 -6.07 -22.33
C LEU A 488 16.62 -4.55 -22.12
N VAL A 489 17.34 -3.99 -21.14
CA VAL A 489 17.43 -2.54 -20.86
C VAL A 489 18.88 -2.04 -20.92
N GLU A 490 19.81 -2.87 -21.39
CA GLU A 490 21.21 -2.51 -21.57
C GLU A 490 21.35 -1.32 -22.52
N GLY A 491 22.12 -0.32 -22.11
CA GLY A 491 22.30 0.92 -22.89
C GLY A 491 21.16 1.94 -22.78
N VAL A 492 20.07 1.64 -22.07
CA VAL A 492 18.97 2.59 -21.78
C VAL A 492 19.09 3.12 -20.35
N LEU A 493 19.38 2.24 -19.42
CA LEU A 493 19.67 2.58 -18.03
C LEU A 493 21.15 2.39 -17.76
N ASP A 494 21.73 3.25 -16.92
CA ASP A 494 23.07 3.05 -16.43
C ASP A 494 23.17 1.77 -15.59
N ASP A 495 24.35 1.15 -15.54
CA ASP A 495 24.61 -0.10 -14.82
C ASP A 495 24.22 -0.04 -13.32
N ASP A 496 24.28 1.14 -12.72
CA ASP A 496 23.95 1.40 -11.32
C ASP A 496 22.51 1.94 -11.15
N ALA A 497 21.73 2.17 -12.24
CA ALA A 497 20.42 2.81 -12.20
C ALA A 497 19.44 2.07 -11.26
N GLY A 498 18.71 2.82 -10.42
CA GLY A 498 17.77 2.28 -9.42
C GLY A 498 18.45 1.70 -8.18
N GLY A 499 19.77 1.61 -8.13
CA GLY A 499 20.51 1.12 -6.97
C GLY A 499 20.90 2.21 -5.97
N ALA A 500 21.32 1.79 -4.79
CA ALA A 500 21.79 2.68 -3.73
C ALA A 500 23.03 3.47 -4.17
N VAL A 501 23.92 2.89 -4.96
CA VAL A 501 25.12 3.56 -5.47
C VAL A 501 24.77 4.73 -6.38
N ALA A 502 23.77 4.58 -7.27
CA ALA A 502 23.33 5.66 -8.14
C ALA A 502 22.67 6.81 -7.36
N ALA A 503 21.82 6.48 -6.39
CA ALA A 503 21.23 7.48 -5.49
C ALA A 503 22.29 8.22 -4.68
N TYR A 504 23.28 7.53 -4.16
CA TYR A 504 24.41 8.10 -3.44
C TYR A 504 25.22 9.07 -4.30
N ARG A 505 25.62 8.66 -5.52
CA ARG A 505 26.30 9.52 -6.48
C ARG A 505 25.49 10.74 -6.88
N ALA A 506 24.16 10.58 -6.98
CA ALA A 506 23.27 11.69 -7.27
C ALA A 506 23.29 12.77 -6.17
N VAL A 507 23.36 12.37 -4.90
CA VAL A 507 23.47 13.28 -3.76
C VAL A 507 24.81 13.99 -3.76
N LEU A 508 25.93 13.27 -3.95
CA LEU A 508 27.27 13.84 -4.06
C LEU A 508 27.44 14.77 -5.26
N GLY A 509 26.84 14.46 -6.39
CA GLY A 509 27.02 15.19 -7.64
C GLY A 509 26.41 16.60 -7.66
N CYS A 510 25.90 17.11 -6.55
CA CYS A 510 25.32 18.44 -6.42
C CYS A 510 25.86 19.12 -5.15
N GLU A 511 26.58 20.24 -5.30
CA GLU A 511 27.23 21.00 -4.22
C GLU A 511 26.29 21.30 -3.01
N SER A 512 25.00 21.51 -3.26
CA SER A 512 24.04 21.77 -2.18
C SER A 512 23.75 20.51 -1.36
N THR A 513 23.52 19.35 -1.99
CA THR A 513 23.18 18.09 -1.30
C THR A 513 24.40 17.34 -0.77
N ASP A 514 25.57 17.58 -1.33
CA ASP A 514 26.87 17.12 -0.86
C ASP A 514 27.11 17.51 0.60
N ARG A 515 26.74 18.73 0.98
CA ARG A 515 26.78 19.23 2.37
C ARG A 515 25.98 18.42 3.41
N LEU A 516 25.25 17.42 2.97
CA LEU A 516 24.61 16.45 3.85
C LEU A 516 25.59 15.39 4.38
N ASP A 517 26.82 15.40 3.89
CA ASP A 517 27.85 14.43 4.25
C ASP A 517 27.31 12.98 4.08
N PRO A 518 26.87 12.57 2.88
CA PRO A 518 26.14 11.33 2.72
C PRO A 518 27.01 10.10 2.99
N VAL A 519 26.39 9.08 3.58
CA VAL A 519 26.98 7.76 3.76
C VAL A 519 26.07 6.72 3.12
N LEU A 520 26.67 5.86 2.28
CA LEU A 520 25.97 4.69 1.79
C LEU A 520 26.31 3.48 2.64
N MET A 521 25.29 2.70 3.00
CA MET A 521 25.47 1.39 3.63
C MET A 521 24.55 0.34 3.04
N THR A 522 25.13 -0.78 2.66
CA THR A 522 24.44 -1.98 2.17
C THR A 522 24.91 -3.22 2.92
N GLY A 523 24.40 -4.41 2.58
CA GLY A 523 24.86 -5.66 3.19
C GLY A 523 26.33 -6.01 2.93
N THR A 524 27.00 -5.35 1.97
CA THR A 524 28.35 -5.64 1.53
C THR A 524 29.27 -4.43 1.47
N THR A 525 28.71 -3.22 1.33
CA THR A 525 29.44 -2.01 0.95
C THR A 525 29.12 -0.86 1.91
N VAL A 526 30.17 -0.12 2.30
CA VAL A 526 30.08 1.16 3.01
C VAL A 526 30.86 2.19 2.22
N LEU A 527 30.18 3.27 1.79
CA LEU A 527 30.81 4.41 1.10
C LEU A 527 30.62 5.66 1.95
N VAL A 528 31.64 6.48 1.99
CA VAL A 528 31.71 7.72 2.75
C VAL A 528 32.19 8.83 1.84
N ASP A 529 31.60 10.00 1.96
CA ASP A 529 31.97 11.22 1.27
C ASP A 529 33.46 11.57 1.53
N ASP A 530 34.09 12.19 0.55
CA ASP A 530 35.56 12.42 0.61
C ASP A 530 35.92 13.42 1.68
N ASP A 531 35.18 14.49 1.89
CA ASP A 531 35.41 15.49 2.91
C ASP A 531 34.91 15.08 4.32
N LEU A 532 34.05 14.07 4.40
CA LEU A 532 33.56 13.49 5.64
C LEU A 532 34.61 12.53 6.27
N LEU A 533 35.49 11.91 5.47
CA LEU A 533 36.37 10.85 5.93
C LEU A 533 37.21 11.27 7.14
N GLU A 534 37.83 12.45 7.12
CA GLU A 534 38.65 12.94 8.20
C GLU A 534 37.89 13.15 9.53
N ARG A 535 36.59 13.42 9.45
CA ARG A 535 35.71 13.64 10.62
C ARG A 535 35.11 12.34 11.15
N ILE A 536 34.76 11.38 10.27
CA ILE A 536 34.06 10.17 10.66
C ILE A 536 35.02 9.04 11.09
N PHE A 537 36.20 8.95 10.45
CA PHE A 537 37.15 7.86 10.70
C PHE A 537 37.64 7.75 12.15
N PRO A 538 38.06 8.84 12.83
CA PRO A 538 38.42 8.78 14.25
C PRO A 538 37.25 8.30 15.14
N ARG A 539 36.02 8.61 14.78
CA ARG A 539 34.84 8.18 15.52
C ARG A 539 34.56 6.69 15.31
N PHE A 540 34.84 6.15 14.13
CA PHE A 540 34.79 4.70 13.89
C PHE A 540 35.78 3.96 14.75
N GLU A 541 37.03 4.46 14.84
CA GLU A 541 38.06 3.86 15.70
C GLU A 541 37.68 3.92 17.17
N GLN A 542 37.17 5.06 17.62
CA GLN A 542 36.69 5.23 18.99
C GLN A 542 35.54 4.24 19.29
N TRP A 543 34.52 4.16 18.42
CA TRP A 543 33.36 3.30 18.59
C TRP A 543 33.75 1.81 18.71
N VAL A 544 34.71 1.36 17.90
CA VAL A 544 35.26 -0.01 17.92
C VAL A 544 36.03 -0.26 19.21
N SER A 545 36.85 0.72 19.65
CA SER A 545 37.63 0.61 20.88
C SER A 545 36.74 0.51 22.13
N GLU A 546 35.72 1.36 22.23
CA GLU A 546 34.76 1.36 23.35
C GLU A 546 34.02 0.04 23.52
N ARG A 547 33.79 -0.70 22.42
CA ARG A 547 33.08 -1.97 22.42
C ARG A 547 33.99 -3.20 22.37
N ASN A 548 35.31 -3.00 22.43
CA ASN A 548 36.33 -4.06 22.36
C ASN A 548 36.17 -5.00 21.13
N LEU A 549 35.78 -4.42 19.97
CA LEU A 549 35.61 -5.18 18.75
C LEU A 549 36.92 -5.35 17.99
N ASN A 550 37.10 -6.46 17.32
CA ASN A 550 38.28 -6.74 16.49
C ASN A 550 37.99 -6.30 15.04
N ILE A 551 38.10 -4.98 14.80
CA ILE A 551 37.95 -4.37 13.49
C ILE A 551 39.12 -3.45 13.23
N LYS A 552 39.78 -3.59 12.09
CA LYS A 552 40.75 -2.64 11.57
C LYS A 552 40.23 -2.05 10.29
N PHE A 553 40.18 -0.76 10.19
CA PHE A 553 39.68 -0.04 9.03
C PHE A 553 40.78 0.14 7.97
N ASP A 554 40.35 0.05 6.72
CA ASP A 554 41.09 0.41 5.52
C ASP A 554 40.10 1.15 4.59
N TYR A 555 40.60 1.96 3.68
CA TYR A 555 39.74 2.68 2.74
C TYR A 555 40.35 2.77 1.35
N ILE A 556 39.50 2.80 0.34
CA ILE A 556 39.88 2.89 -1.07
C ILE A 556 39.19 4.10 -1.68
N GLU A 557 39.98 5.00 -2.26
CA GLU A 557 39.45 6.13 -3.02
C GLU A 557 38.76 5.69 -4.30
N ARG A 558 37.60 6.25 -4.58
CA ARG A 558 36.72 5.92 -5.71
C ARG A 558 36.31 7.13 -6.55
N GLY A 559 37.11 8.21 -6.55
CA GLY A 559 36.81 9.43 -7.30
C GLY A 559 35.66 10.25 -6.69
N GLY A 560 35.96 11.01 -5.62
CA GLY A 560 35.01 11.84 -4.88
C GLY A 560 34.31 11.15 -3.70
N TYR A 561 34.69 9.93 -3.35
CA TYR A 561 34.25 9.22 -2.14
C TYR A 561 35.20 8.06 -1.81
N PHE A 562 35.07 7.54 -0.60
CA PHE A 562 35.87 6.41 -0.11
C PHE A 562 35.01 5.19 0.17
N GLU A 563 35.48 4.03 -0.29
CA GLU A 563 34.96 2.72 0.11
C GLU A 563 35.65 2.28 1.40
N ILE A 564 34.90 2.16 2.49
CA ILE A 564 35.43 1.70 3.78
C ILE A 564 35.42 0.18 3.82
N ARG A 565 36.55 -0.41 4.19
CA ARG A 565 36.74 -1.84 4.36
C ARG A 565 37.20 -2.13 5.79
N GLY A 566 36.49 -3.01 6.44
CA GLY A 566 36.89 -3.52 7.75
C GLY A 566 37.57 -4.89 7.61
N LYS A 567 38.70 -5.05 8.33
CA LYS A 567 39.40 -6.34 8.48
C LYS A 567 39.21 -6.83 9.90
N GLY A 568 38.78 -8.08 10.09
CA GLY A 568 38.56 -8.67 11.40
C GLY A 568 37.26 -9.45 11.46
N LYS A 569 37.13 -10.32 12.46
CA LYS A 569 35.98 -11.21 12.64
C LYS A 569 34.66 -10.45 12.96
N ASP A 570 34.81 -9.22 13.46
CA ASP A 570 33.66 -8.41 13.90
C ASP A 570 33.22 -7.39 12.85
N TRP A 571 33.83 -7.33 11.65
CA TRP A 571 33.32 -6.56 10.52
C TRP A 571 32.11 -7.24 9.89
N LEU A 572 30.95 -7.03 10.48
CA LEU A 572 29.69 -7.63 10.09
C LEU A 572 28.62 -6.54 9.85
N PRO A 573 27.64 -6.74 8.97
CA PRO A 573 26.58 -5.79 8.71
C PRO A 573 25.93 -5.21 9.97
N ARG A 574 25.65 -6.05 10.95
CA ARG A 574 25.06 -5.61 12.23
C ARG A 574 25.91 -4.57 13.00
N HIS A 575 27.24 -4.69 12.96
CA HIS A 575 28.13 -3.78 13.69
C HIS A 575 28.33 -2.47 12.95
N TYR A 576 28.62 -2.50 11.64
CA TYR A 576 28.80 -1.24 10.91
C TYR A 576 27.49 -0.49 10.72
N THR A 577 26.33 -1.19 10.59
CA THR A 577 25.03 -0.53 10.58
C THR A 577 24.77 0.22 11.89
N MET A 578 25.05 -0.40 13.04
CA MET A 578 24.91 0.24 14.36
C MET A 578 25.83 1.46 14.47
N MET A 579 27.11 1.31 14.11
CA MET A 579 28.11 2.36 14.14
C MET A 579 27.70 3.58 13.29
N ILE A 580 27.34 3.35 12.04
CA ILE A 580 26.93 4.42 11.12
C ILE A 580 25.61 5.06 11.57
N THR A 581 24.68 4.27 12.12
CA THR A 581 23.42 4.80 12.64
C THR A 581 23.65 5.75 13.82
N GLU A 582 24.56 5.43 14.73
CA GLU A 582 24.93 6.33 15.83
C GLU A 582 25.53 7.64 15.28
N MET A 583 26.45 7.56 14.30
CA MET A 583 27.03 8.75 13.64
C MET A 583 25.96 9.61 12.95
N PHE A 584 24.97 8.99 12.34
CA PHE A 584 23.83 9.66 11.74
C PHE A 584 22.93 10.34 12.79
N GLN A 585 22.63 9.67 13.86
CA GLN A 585 21.84 10.25 14.95
C GLN A 585 22.57 11.43 15.60
N ASP A 586 23.88 11.35 15.76
CA ASP A 586 24.72 12.43 16.28
C ASP A 586 24.91 13.60 15.29
N GLY A 587 24.54 13.41 14.01
CA GLY A 587 24.64 14.45 12.98
C GLY A 587 26.02 14.58 12.36
N VAL A 588 26.88 13.60 12.52
CA VAL A 588 28.19 13.52 11.83
C VAL A 588 27.96 13.36 10.32
N THR A 589 27.01 12.52 9.95
CA THR A 589 26.37 12.48 8.62
C THR A 589 24.90 12.87 8.76
N LYS A 590 24.32 13.51 7.78
CA LYS A 590 22.94 13.96 7.76
C LYS A 590 22.09 13.20 6.73
N CYS A 591 22.72 12.38 5.89
CA CYS A 591 22.06 11.61 4.86
C CYS A 591 22.59 10.16 4.83
N LEU A 592 21.68 9.20 4.98
CA LEU A 592 21.98 7.78 4.78
C LEU A 592 21.33 7.29 3.51
N VAL A 593 22.11 6.61 2.69
CA VAL A 593 21.59 5.89 1.51
C VAL A 593 21.79 4.40 1.74
N GLY A 594 20.76 3.61 1.49
CA GLY A 594 20.89 2.17 1.70
C GLY A 594 19.80 1.33 1.07
N THR A 595 19.96 0.03 1.20
CA THR A 595 18.99 -0.93 0.67
C THR A 595 17.91 -1.25 1.69
N ARG A 596 16.71 -1.54 1.19
CA ARG A 596 15.59 -1.99 2.00
C ARG A 596 15.95 -3.18 2.92
N GLY A 597 16.74 -4.12 2.42
CA GLY A 597 17.15 -5.30 3.20
C GLY A 597 17.95 -4.95 4.46
N LEU A 598 18.72 -3.86 4.44
CA LEU A 598 19.51 -3.42 5.59
C LEU A 598 18.76 -2.42 6.48
N LEU A 599 18.08 -1.45 5.86
CA LEU A 599 17.33 -0.38 6.55
C LEU A 599 15.89 -0.78 6.92
N GLY A 600 15.45 -1.99 6.56
CA GLY A 600 14.14 -2.56 6.86
C GLY A 600 14.05 -3.10 8.28
N GLU A 601 14.03 -4.42 8.43
CA GLU A 601 13.81 -5.09 9.72
C GLU A 601 14.97 -4.93 10.70
N GLY A 602 14.63 -4.66 11.96
CA GLY A 602 15.60 -4.61 13.05
C GLY A 602 16.46 -3.34 13.14
N TRP A 603 16.45 -2.49 12.10
CA TRP A 603 17.17 -1.22 12.12
C TRP A 603 16.40 -0.15 12.91
N ASP A 604 17.10 0.67 13.71
CA ASP A 604 16.50 1.72 14.54
C ASP A 604 17.26 3.04 14.43
N ALA A 605 16.53 4.08 13.97
CA ALA A 605 17.01 5.45 13.94
C ALA A 605 15.84 6.40 14.24
N SER A 606 15.73 6.86 15.48
CA SER A 606 14.59 7.69 15.93
C SER A 606 14.59 9.12 15.38
N ARG A 607 15.75 9.62 14.92
CA ARG A 607 15.92 11.01 14.48
C ARG A 607 15.56 11.26 13.01
N ILE A 608 15.20 10.23 12.25
CA ILE A 608 14.78 10.37 10.83
C ILE A 608 13.61 11.36 10.74
N ASN A 609 13.77 12.41 9.92
CA ASN A 609 12.75 13.41 9.67
C ASN A 609 12.47 13.63 8.16
N VAL A 610 13.29 13.03 7.30
CA VAL A 610 13.07 12.95 5.84
C VAL A 610 13.32 11.51 5.41
N LEU A 611 12.34 10.90 4.78
CA LEU A 611 12.44 9.57 4.15
C LEU A 611 12.13 9.69 2.67
N VAL A 612 13.07 9.31 1.80
CA VAL A 612 12.82 9.24 0.35
C VAL A 612 12.83 7.78 -0.08
N ASP A 613 11.68 7.31 -0.54
CA ASP A 613 11.47 5.92 -0.91
C ASP A 613 11.54 5.74 -2.44
N LEU A 614 12.67 5.21 -2.91
CA LEU A 614 12.92 4.85 -4.31
C LEU A 614 12.65 3.37 -4.60
N THR A 615 12.01 2.64 -3.66
CA THR A 615 11.73 1.22 -3.84
C THR A 615 10.52 0.97 -4.74
N THR A 616 10.49 -0.22 -5.35
CA THR A 616 9.36 -0.67 -6.16
C THR A 616 8.32 -1.48 -5.37
N VAL A 617 8.50 -1.60 -4.07
CA VAL A 617 7.66 -2.39 -3.17
C VAL A 617 6.27 -1.79 -3.01
N THR A 618 5.26 -2.65 -3.04
CA THR A 618 3.85 -2.28 -2.86
C THR A 618 3.15 -3.02 -1.72
N THR A 619 3.85 -3.94 -1.04
CA THR A 619 3.25 -4.67 0.08
C THR A 619 3.15 -3.76 1.30
N SER A 620 1.98 -3.69 1.91
CA SER A 620 1.68 -2.85 3.09
C SER A 620 2.67 -3.10 4.21
N MET A 621 3.08 -4.34 4.41
CA MET A 621 4.06 -4.75 5.41
C MET A 621 5.40 -4.01 5.25
N SER A 622 6.02 -4.13 4.07
CA SER A 622 7.32 -3.50 3.83
C SER A 622 7.26 -1.98 3.92
N ILE A 623 6.17 -1.39 3.45
CA ILE A 623 5.96 0.06 3.48
C ILE A 623 5.78 0.54 4.92
N ASN A 624 4.93 -0.12 5.71
CA ASN A 624 4.71 0.24 7.11
C ASN A 624 5.97 0.06 7.96
N GLN A 625 6.77 -0.97 7.70
CA GLN A 625 8.06 -1.14 8.36
C GLN A 625 9.02 0.00 8.05
N LEU A 626 9.13 0.38 6.77
CA LEU A 626 10.02 1.44 6.31
C LEU A 626 9.59 2.80 6.87
N ARG A 627 8.32 3.19 6.67
CA ARG A 627 7.76 4.46 7.14
C ARG A 627 7.67 4.53 8.66
N GLY A 628 7.39 3.41 9.32
CA GLY A 628 7.37 3.31 10.78
C GLY A 628 8.68 3.73 11.47
N ARG A 629 9.79 3.83 10.72
CA ARG A 629 11.06 4.37 11.24
C ARG A 629 11.03 5.89 11.36
N SER A 630 10.48 6.58 10.36
CA SER A 630 10.36 8.03 10.36
C SER A 630 9.37 8.54 11.42
N PHE A 631 8.36 7.73 11.79
CA PHE A 631 7.35 8.11 12.78
C PHE A 631 7.83 7.97 14.24
N ARG A 632 9.02 7.45 14.50
CA ARG A 632 9.52 7.33 15.87
C ARG A 632 9.74 8.70 16.50
N LEU A 633 9.42 8.81 17.80
CA LEU A 633 9.67 10.02 18.54
C LEU A 633 11.18 10.26 18.69
N ASP A 634 11.58 11.49 18.56
CA ASP A 634 12.92 11.95 18.93
C ASP A 634 12.88 12.57 20.33
N LYS A 635 13.61 11.99 21.27
CA LYS A 635 13.70 12.51 22.65
C LYS A 635 14.30 13.91 22.72
N HIS A 636 15.14 14.28 21.74
CA HIS A 636 15.79 15.57 21.66
C HIS A 636 14.97 16.62 20.89
N TRP A 637 13.97 16.15 20.12
CA TRP A 637 13.09 17.01 19.33
C TRP A 637 11.64 16.54 19.39
N PRO A 638 10.91 16.84 20.48
CA PRO A 638 9.52 16.42 20.67
C PRO A 638 8.54 16.95 19.61
N GLU A 639 8.92 18.04 18.92
CA GLU A 639 8.11 18.65 17.87
C GLU A 639 8.41 18.13 16.47
N LYS A 640 9.23 17.08 16.37
CA LYS A 640 9.57 16.46 15.09
C LYS A 640 8.31 16.13 14.27
N VAL A 641 8.36 16.48 12.99
CA VAL A 641 7.43 16.03 11.96
C VAL A 641 8.22 15.35 10.86
N ALA A 642 7.83 14.17 10.44
CA ALA A 642 8.51 13.45 9.37
C ALA A 642 7.85 13.70 8.01
N ASN A 643 8.67 13.91 6.98
CA ASN A 643 8.23 13.94 5.58
C ASN A 643 8.66 12.63 4.88
N ASN A 644 7.68 11.91 4.33
CA ASN A 644 7.92 10.71 3.54
C ASN A 644 7.64 11.01 2.09
N TRP A 645 8.63 10.86 1.23
CA TRP A 645 8.57 11.19 -0.18
C TRP A 645 8.52 9.94 -1.06
N ASP A 646 7.59 9.94 -2.00
CA ASP A 646 7.57 9.06 -3.15
C ASP A 646 7.92 9.85 -4.42
N ILE A 647 8.78 9.32 -5.27
CA ILE A 647 9.08 9.91 -6.59
C ILE A 647 8.45 9.04 -7.66
N VAL A 648 7.51 9.62 -8.41
CA VAL A 648 6.66 8.92 -9.36
C VAL A 648 6.98 9.36 -10.78
N CYS A 649 7.29 8.40 -11.65
CA CYS A 649 7.59 8.67 -13.06
C CYS A 649 6.36 8.48 -13.92
N LEU A 650 6.07 9.44 -14.81
CA LEU A 650 4.91 9.47 -15.71
C LEU A 650 5.33 9.65 -17.17
N ALA A 651 4.68 8.91 -18.07
CA ALA A 651 4.81 9.01 -19.51
C ALA A 651 3.48 8.64 -20.18
N ASP A 652 2.51 9.56 -20.12
CA ASP A 652 1.10 9.39 -20.43
C ASP A 652 0.80 9.04 -21.89
N GLU A 653 1.71 9.36 -22.79
CA GLU A 653 1.61 9.02 -24.21
C GLU A 653 1.76 7.52 -24.51
N PHE A 654 2.19 6.69 -23.55
CA PHE A 654 2.49 5.28 -23.78
C PHE A 654 1.62 4.33 -22.93
N THR A 655 1.35 3.15 -23.47
CA THR A 655 0.47 2.12 -22.90
C THR A 655 0.83 1.74 -21.45
N LYS A 656 2.11 1.73 -21.08
CA LYS A 656 2.63 1.41 -19.74
C LYS A 656 3.22 2.61 -18.99
N GLY A 657 3.00 3.81 -19.51
CA GLY A 657 3.56 5.04 -18.97
C GLY A 657 3.03 5.44 -17.58
N PHE A 658 1.97 4.76 -17.10
CA PHE A 658 1.39 4.99 -15.78
C PHE A 658 1.68 3.89 -14.75
N ASP A 659 2.43 2.87 -15.09
CA ASP A 659 2.70 1.76 -14.19
C ASP A 659 3.28 2.22 -12.84
N ASP A 660 4.11 3.26 -12.82
CA ASP A 660 4.70 3.81 -11.59
C ASP A 660 3.65 4.57 -10.75
N TYR A 661 2.72 5.28 -11.38
CA TYR A 661 1.60 5.92 -10.70
C TYR A 661 0.62 4.91 -10.09
N LEU A 662 0.30 3.85 -10.83
CA LEU A 662 -0.53 2.76 -10.30
C LEU A 662 0.16 2.03 -9.14
N ARG A 663 1.50 1.94 -9.17
CA ARG A 663 2.30 1.43 -8.06
C ARG A 663 2.20 2.36 -6.85
N PHE A 664 2.32 3.67 -7.04
CA PHE A 664 2.14 4.68 -6.01
C PHE A 664 0.75 4.59 -5.36
N LYS A 665 -0.34 4.49 -6.16
CA LYS A 665 -1.71 4.30 -5.62
C LYS A 665 -1.83 3.03 -4.78
N ARG A 666 -1.27 1.90 -5.26
CA ARG A 666 -1.26 0.63 -4.51
C ARG A 666 -0.47 0.71 -3.21
N LYS A 667 0.68 1.39 -3.24
CA LYS A 667 1.55 1.62 -2.09
C LYS A 667 0.84 2.35 -0.96
N HIS A 668 0.00 3.32 -1.29
CA HIS A 668 -0.75 4.12 -0.32
C HIS A 668 -2.07 3.48 0.14
N LYS A 669 -2.56 2.42 -0.50
CA LYS A 669 -3.90 1.85 -0.28
C LYS A 669 -4.24 1.62 1.21
N GLN A 670 -3.28 1.21 2.02
CA GLN A 670 -3.46 0.90 3.44
C GLN A 670 -2.83 1.94 4.39
N LEU A 671 -2.23 2.99 3.85
CA LEU A 671 -1.60 4.02 4.66
C LEU A 671 -2.63 5.05 5.14
N TYR A 672 -2.55 5.41 6.40
CA TYR A 672 -3.28 6.54 6.96
C TYR A 672 -2.49 7.82 6.79
N GLY A 673 -3.18 8.94 6.64
CA GLY A 673 -2.56 10.26 6.68
C GLY A 673 -3.58 11.33 6.99
N VAL A 674 -3.10 12.46 7.52
CA VAL A 674 -3.91 13.63 7.78
C VAL A 674 -4.08 14.42 6.48
N CYS A 675 -5.31 14.82 6.21
CA CYS A 675 -5.70 15.63 5.07
C CYS A 675 -5.62 17.14 5.35
N ASP A 676 -5.75 17.95 4.31
CA ASP A 676 -5.66 19.42 4.41
C ASP A 676 -6.74 20.02 5.32
N ASP A 677 -7.87 19.35 5.48
CA ASP A 677 -9.00 19.73 6.35
C ASP A 677 -8.91 19.15 7.77
N GLY A 678 -7.84 18.42 8.09
CA GLY A 678 -7.62 17.79 9.41
C GLY A 678 -8.30 16.43 9.58
N ALA A 679 -9.12 15.98 8.66
CA ALA A 679 -9.63 14.61 8.67
C ALA A 679 -8.51 13.61 8.36
N ILE A 680 -8.64 12.40 8.88
CA ILE A 680 -7.71 11.32 8.60
C ILE A 680 -8.34 10.39 7.58
N GLU A 681 -7.58 10.04 6.55
CA GLU A 681 -8.03 9.19 5.46
C GLU A 681 -7.05 8.04 5.23
N LYS A 682 -7.57 6.89 4.80
CA LYS A 682 -6.80 5.74 4.35
C LYS A 682 -6.75 5.75 2.82
N GLY A 683 -5.57 5.58 2.23
CA GLY A 683 -5.41 5.62 0.78
C GLY A 683 -4.74 6.89 0.26
N VAL A 684 -4.50 6.95 -1.06
CA VAL A 684 -3.75 8.03 -1.71
C VAL A 684 -4.37 9.44 -1.56
N GLY A 685 -5.64 9.50 -1.19
CA GLY A 685 -6.37 10.76 -1.00
C GLY A 685 -5.81 11.65 0.11
N HIS A 686 -5.13 11.06 1.13
CA HIS A 686 -4.47 11.88 2.16
C HIS A 686 -3.23 12.61 1.62
N VAL A 687 -2.57 12.09 0.59
CA VAL A 687 -1.47 12.78 -0.08
C VAL A 687 -2.02 13.99 -0.84
N HIS A 688 -3.04 13.78 -1.67
CA HIS A 688 -3.77 14.86 -2.33
C HIS A 688 -5.14 14.38 -2.80
N ALA A 689 -6.18 15.18 -2.62
CA ALA A 689 -7.56 14.82 -2.98
C ALA A 689 -7.70 14.40 -4.44
N ALA A 690 -7.03 15.11 -5.35
CA ALA A 690 -7.08 14.82 -6.78
C ALA A 690 -6.56 13.43 -7.15
N PHE A 691 -5.68 12.80 -6.36
CA PHE A 691 -5.09 11.50 -6.70
C PHE A 691 -6.05 10.32 -6.50
N THR A 692 -7.17 10.53 -5.88
CA THR A 692 -8.16 9.47 -5.66
C THR A 692 -8.76 9.00 -6.98
N GLU A 693 -9.21 9.94 -7.79
CA GLU A 693 -9.92 9.68 -9.06
C GLU A 693 -9.21 10.25 -10.28
N ALA A 694 -8.13 11.02 -10.07
CA ALA A 694 -7.40 11.52 -11.21
C ALA A 694 -7.05 10.36 -12.15
N GLU A 695 -7.55 10.45 -13.36
CA GLU A 695 -7.00 9.68 -14.45
C GLU A 695 -5.51 10.07 -14.55
N PRO A 696 -4.64 9.11 -14.80
CA PRO A 696 -3.21 9.36 -14.87
C PRO A 696 -2.82 10.53 -15.80
N GLU A 697 -3.55 10.70 -16.91
CA GLU A 697 -3.36 11.80 -17.86
C GLU A 697 -3.51 13.18 -17.20
N GLY A 698 -4.54 13.36 -16.39
CA GLY A 698 -4.74 14.62 -15.66
C GLY A 698 -3.64 14.96 -14.67
N VAL A 699 -2.98 13.95 -14.09
CA VAL A 699 -1.82 14.15 -13.21
C VAL A 699 -0.60 14.58 -14.02
N SER A 700 -0.37 13.98 -15.18
CA SER A 700 0.77 14.32 -16.04
C SER A 700 0.72 15.78 -16.54
N GLU A 701 -0.47 16.26 -16.92
CA GLU A 701 -0.66 17.64 -17.38
C GLU A 701 -0.41 18.69 -16.26
N THR A 702 -0.63 18.32 -15.00
CA THR A 702 -0.56 19.23 -13.84
C THR A 702 0.58 18.92 -12.88
N MET A 703 1.52 18.06 -13.25
CA MET A 703 2.56 17.56 -12.34
C MET A 703 3.43 18.67 -11.74
N GLU A 704 3.74 19.74 -12.48
CA GLU A 704 4.54 20.86 -11.96
C GLU A 704 3.81 21.57 -10.83
N ILE A 705 2.50 21.76 -10.95
CA ILE A 705 1.67 22.36 -9.92
C ILE A 705 1.66 21.48 -8.66
N PHE A 706 1.51 20.17 -8.84
CA PHE A 706 1.56 19.24 -7.71
C PHE A 706 2.94 19.21 -7.05
N ASN A 707 4.02 19.26 -7.82
CA ASN A 707 5.38 19.31 -7.27
C ASN A 707 5.61 20.56 -6.42
N GLU A 708 5.19 21.73 -6.91
CA GLU A 708 5.29 22.98 -6.15
C GLU A 708 4.45 22.93 -4.86
N GLU A 709 3.23 22.41 -4.93
CA GLU A 709 2.36 22.26 -3.75
C GLU A 709 3.00 21.31 -2.72
N MET A 710 3.52 20.16 -3.15
CA MET A 710 4.19 19.21 -2.25
C MET A 710 5.44 19.81 -1.59
N LEU A 711 6.24 20.56 -2.33
CA LEU A 711 7.38 21.27 -1.77
C LEU A 711 6.97 22.37 -0.77
N MET A 712 5.87 23.08 -1.02
CA MET A 712 5.32 24.04 -0.05
C MET A 712 4.83 23.34 1.22
N ARG A 713 4.14 22.21 1.09
CA ARG A 713 3.70 21.40 2.23
C ARG A 713 4.90 20.88 3.04
N ALA A 714 5.95 20.43 2.39
CA ALA A 714 7.17 19.98 3.03
C ALA A 714 7.81 21.06 3.90
N ARG A 715 7.80 22.32 3.42
CA ARG A 715 8.30 23.48 4.18
C ARG A 715 7.40 23.84 5.37
N ASN A 716 6.10 23.52 5.33
CA ASN A 716 5.15 23.90 6.37
C ASN A 716 4.83 22.75 7.34
N ARG A 717 5.86 22.19 7.99
CA ARG A 717 5.74 21.09 8.96
C ARG A 717 4.87 21.46 10.18
N GLY A 718 4.87 22.72 10.60
CA GLY A 718 4.03 23.19 11.69
C GLY A 718 2.55 22.98 11.41
N ARG A 719 2.10 23.27 10.18
CA ARG A 719 0.72 23.02 9.76
C ARG A 719 0.36 21.52 9.79
N ALA A 720 1.24 20.67 9.32
CA ALA A 720 1.01 19.22 9.41
C ALA A 720 0.83 18.74 10.86
N ARG A 721 1.65 19.26 11.80
CA ARG A 721 1.50 18.97 13.22
C ARG A 721 0.16 19.45 13.80
N GLU A 722 -0.28 20.65 13.43
CA GLU A 722 -1.58 21.18 13.84
C GLU A 722 -2.74 20.30 13.36
N LEU A 723 -2.71 19.90 12.07
CA LEU A 723 -3.75 19.07 11.45
C LEU A 723 -3.86 17.69 12.12
N TRP A 724 -2.76 17.12 12.64
CA TRP A 724 -2.81 15.86 13.38
C TRP A 724 -3.57 15.96 14.71
N GLY A 725 -3.70 17.15 15.32
CA GLY A 725 -4.46 17.33 16.55
C GLY A 725 -3.89 16.53 17.74
N ILE A 726 -2.57 16.66 17.99
CA ILE A 726 -1.90 15.93 19.09
C ILE A 726 -2.59 16.23 20.42
N GLY A 727 -2.92 15.18 21.19
CA GLY A 727 -3.64 15.26 22.45
C GLY A 727 -5.16 15.21 22.30
N GLN A 728 -5.71 15.21 21.10
CA GLN A 728 -7.14 15.00 20.84
C GLN A 728 -7.48 13.51 20.75
N PRO A 729 -8.67 13.08 21.18
CA PRO A 729 -9.07 11.70 21.03
C PRO A 729 -9.19 11.31 19.56
N PHE A 730 -8.83 10.08 19.23
CA PHE A 730 -9.04 9.50 17.91
C PHE A 730 -10.27 8.60 17.92
N ASN A 731 -11.18 8.80 16.97
CA ASN A 731 -12.32 7.92 16.77
C ASN A 731 -12.01 6.95 15.60
N ALA A 732 -11.90 5.66 15.92
CA ALA A 732 -11.61 4.61 14.94
C ALA A 732 -12.85 4.20 14.12
N VAL A 733 -14.05 4.68 14.43
CA VAL A 733 -15.25 4.41 13.65
C VAL A 733 -15.19 5.24 12.36
N PRO A 734 -15.19 4.61 11.19
CA PRO A 734 -15.19 5.33 9.92
C PRO A 734 -16.51 6.10 9.75
N ARG A 735 -16.43 7.25 9.10
CA ARG A 735 -17.58 8.09 8.76
C ARG A 735 -17.60 8.33 7.28
N GLU A 736 -18.77 8.20 6.69
CA GLU A 736 -18.97 8.57 5.30
C GLU A 736 -18.87 10.09 5.14
N ALA A 737 -17.99 10.50 4.25
CA ALA A 737 -17.80 11.88 3.83
C ALA A 737 -18.07 12.01 2.34
N ILE A 738 -18.54 13.17 1.93
CA ILE A 738 -18.66 13.51 0.52
C ILE A 738 -17.57 14.52 0.14
N GLU A 739 -16.81 14.22 -0.90
CA GLU A 739 -15.91 15.16 -1.56
C GLU A 739 -16.57 15.69 -2.81
N ILE A 740 -16.46 17.00 -3.01
CA ILE A 740 -17.19 17.73 -4.02
C ILE A 740 -16.22 18.66 -4.73
N LYS A 741 -16.26 18.66 -6.06
CA LYS A 741 -15.59 19.63 -6.90
C LYS A 741 -16.59 20.21 -7.89
N GLY A 742 -16.71 21.54 -7.91
CA GLY A 742 -17.64 22.19 -8.81
C GLY A 742 -17.56 23.71 -8.68
N SER A 743 -18.21 24.40 -9.59
CA SER A 743 -18.41 25.84 -9.50
C SER A 743 -19.87 26.12 -9.10
N PHE A 744 -20.03 26.70 -7.92
CA PHE A 744 -21.36 27.00 -7.37
C PHE A 744 -21.78 28.46 -7.54
N GLY A 745 -20.98 29.24 -8.31
CA GLY A 745 -21.22 30.63 -8.62
C GLY A 745 -20.78 31.58 -7.50
N GLU A 746 -20.34 32.76 -7.90
CA GLU A 746 -19.91 33.81 -7.00
C GLU A 746 -21.11 34.64 -6.53
N GLY A 747 -21.05 35.15 -5.28
CA GLY A 747 -22.08 36.04 -4.74
C GLY A 747 -21.97 36.20 -3.23
N PHE A 748 -22.83 37.00 -2.67
CA PHE A 748 -22.93 37.22 -1.22
C PHE A 748 -24.11 36.43 -0.64
N PRO A 749 -24.03 35.97 0.63
CA PRO A 749 -25.17 35.38 1.29
C PRO A 749 -26.34 36.38 1.34
N PRO A 750 -27.60 35.89 1.25
CA PRO A 750 -28.77 36.75 1.36
C PRO A 750 -28.85 37.49 2.70
N ALA A 751 -29.64 38.54 2.74
CA ALA A 751 -29.65 39.59 3.76
C ALA A 751 -29.86 39.18 5.23
N ASN A 752 -30.25 37.96 5.52
CA ASN A 752 -30.51 37.48 6.88
C ASN A 752 -29.24 37.08 7.67
N ARG A 753 -28.06 37.14 7.04
CA ARG A 753 -26.77 36.95 7.71
C ARG A 753 -26.04 38.30 7.77
N ILE A 754 -25.71 38.70 8.97
CA ILE A 754 -24.90 39.88 9.24
C ILE A 754 -23.43 39.54 8.90
N GLY A 755 -23.00 39.78 7.68
CA GLY A 755 -21.63 39.62 7.22
C GLY A 755 -21.48 40.03 5.75
N LEU A 756 -20.59 40.95 5.46
CA LEU A 756 -20.29 41.45 4.12
C LEU A 756 -19.21 40.61 3.40
N VAL A 757 -19.13 39.34 3.70
CA VAL A 757 -18.17 38.41 3.09
C VAL A 757 -18.91 37.62 2.01
N ALA A 758 -18.33 37.56 0.81
CA ALA A 758 -18.84 36.74 -0.28
C ALA A 758 -18.80 35.26 0.10
N TRP A 759 -19.71 34.45 -0.46
CA TRP A 759 -19.58 33.00 -0.39
C TRP A 759 -18.24 32.60 -0.99
N SER A 760 -17.45 31.86 -0.22
CA SER A 760 -16.49 30.91 -0.80
C SER A 760 -17.23 29.59 -1.05
N ASP A 761 -16.72 28.78 -1.93
CA ASP A 761 -17.30 27.46 -2.16
C ASP A 761 -17.38 26.66 -0.84
N GLU A 762 -16.36 26.75 0.01
CA GLU A 762 -16.31 26.14 1.33
C GLU A 762 -17.45 26.63 2.24
N SER A 763 -17.63 27.94 2.38
CA SER A 763 -18.67 28.50 3.24
C SER A 763 -20.10 28.22 2.72
N LEU A 764 -20.25 28.07 1.41
CA LEU A 764 -21.50 27.68 0.79
C LEU A 764 -21.83 26.23 1.04
N ILE A 765 -20.87 25.32 0.83
CA ILE A 765 -21.06 23.89 1.10
C ILE A 765 -21.32 23.64 2.57
N GLN A 766 -20.63 24.35 3.46
CA GLN A 766 -20.90 24.31 4.90
C GLN A 766 -22.35 24.75 5.19
N ALA A 767 -22.81 25.85 4.60
CA ALA A 767 -24.19 26.32 4.80
C ALA A 767 -25.24 25.35 4.27
N ILE A 768 -25.01 24.71 3.12
CA ILE A 768 -25.88 23.68 2.56
C ILE A 768 -25.85 22.43 3.47
N GLY A 769 -24.68 22.00 3.91
CA GLY A 769 -24.51 20.90 4.86
C GLY A 769 -25.27 21.15 6.16
N ASP A 770 -25.13 22.34 6.74
CA ASP A 770 -25.89 22.77 7.92
C ASP A 770 -27.41 22.73 7.71
N ALA A 771 -27.90 23.16 6.53
CA ALA A 771 -29.33 23.08 6.23
C ALA A 771 -29.82 21.63 6.12
N VAL A 772 -29.07 20.77 5.49
CA VAL A 772 -29.35 19.33 5.38
C VAL A 772 -29.32 18.69 6.77
N ALA A 773 -28.25 18.88 7.54
CA ALA A 773 -28.12 18.28 8.88
C ALA A 773 -29.23 18.72 9.83
N CYS A 774 -29.53 20.05 9.90
CA CYS A 774 -30.63 20.56 10.73
C CYS A 774 -31.99 20.00 10.32
N SER A 775 -32.21 19.75 9.02
CA SER A 775 -33.44 19.14 8.53
C SER A 775 -33.54 17.65 8.90
N LEU A 776 -32.43 16.89 8.76
CA LEU A 776 -32.36 15.50 9.18
C LEU A 776 -32.58 15.36 10.70
N GLN A 777 -32.03 16.28 11.51
CA GLN A 777 -32.24 16.36 12.95
C GLN A 777 -33.72 16.64 13.27
N ALA A 778 -34.32 17.61 12.62
CA ALA A 778 -35.73 17.99 12.84
C ALA A 778 -36.70 16.84 12.50
N LEU A 779 -36.35 15.99 11.54
CA LEU A 779 -37.10 14.80 11.15
C LEU A 779 -36.73 13.53 11.96
N GLY A 780 -35.79 13.64 12.91
CA GLY A 780 -35.34 12.54 13.76
C GLY A 780 -34.58 11.45 13.01
N LEU A 781 -33.95 11.76 11.89
CA LEU A 781 -33.17 10.84 11.06
C LEU A 781 -31.70 10.74 11.49
N ILE A 782 -31.20 11.77 12.17
CA ILE A 782 -29.88 11.80 12.80
C ILE A 782 -30.02 12.42 14.21
N ARG A 783 -29.01 12.19 15.07
CA ARG A 783 -29.05 12.75 16.42
C ARG A 783 -28.90 14.27 16.44
N PHE A 784 -29.43 14.89 17.49
CA PHE A 784 -29.59 16.36 17.56
C PHE A 784 -28.24 17.11 17.70
N ASP A 785 -27.23 16.49 18.24
CA ASP A 785 -25.91 17.09 18.50
C ASP A 785 -24.87 16.91 17.39
N ALA A 786 -25.22 16.18 16.32
CA ALA A 786 -24.34 16.00 15.16
C ALA A 786 -24.06 17.35 14.47
N LYS A 787 -22.79 17.62 14.18
CA LYS A 787 -22.31 18.85 13.52
C LYS A 787 -21.73 18.53 12.16
N VAL A 788 -21.78 19.47 11.27
CA VAL A 788 -21.13 19.35 9.96
C VAL A 788 -19.68 19.80 10.08
N GLY A 789 -18.77 18.86 9.80
CA GLY A 789 -17.34 19.08 9.65
C GLY A 789 -16.93 19.04 8.18
N GLY A 790 -15.71 19.43 7.91
CA GLY A 790 -15.11 19.42 6.58
C GLY A 790 -14.34 20.70 6.29
N GLY A 791 -13.92 20.86 5.04
CA GLY A 791 -13.15 22.03 4.63
C GLY A 791 -12.64 21.90 3.19
N SER A 792 -11.83 22.88 2.80
CA SER A 792 -11.15 22.89 1.51
C SER A 792 -10.06 21.84 1.45
N ARG A 793 -9.99 21.19 0.30
CA ARG A 793 -8.97 20.21 -0.04
C ARG A 793 -8.16 20.69 -1.25
N GLY A 794 -6.94 20.15 -1.42
CA GLY A 794 -6.12 20.44 -2.59
C GLY A 794 -6.85 20.22 -3.92
N GLY A 795 -6.47 20.94 -4.95
CA GLY A 795 -7.04 20.82 -6.30
C GLY A 795 -8.48 21.31 -6.45
N GLY A 796 -8.97 22.14 -5.51
CA GLY A 796 -10.33 22.72 -5.55
C GLY A 796 -11.43 21.76 -5.13
N TRP A 797 -11.07 20.66 -4.46
CA TRP A 797 -12.00 19.78 -3.79
C TRP A 797 -12.43 20.34 -2.43
N MET A 798 -13.64 20.05 -2.02
CA MET A 798 -14.19 20.36 -0.70
C MET A 798 -14.80 19.11 -0.11
N ARG A 799 -14.72 18.96 1.20
CA ARG A 799 -15.28 17.83 1.93
C ARG A 799 -16.34 18.27 2.90
N ALA A 800 -17.38 17.45 3.06
CA ALA A 800 -18.36 17.57 4.12
C ALA A 800 -18.68 16.21 4.72
N TYR A 801 -18.79 16.15 6.05
CA TYR A 801 -19.15 14.95 6.82
C TYR A 801 -19.82 15.35 8.13
N LEU A 802 -20.39 14.39 8.87
CA LEU A 802 -20.91 14.63 10.20
C LEU A 802 -19.86 14.31 11.27
N GLU A 803 -19.59 15.24 12.16
CA GLU A 803 -18.80 15.00 13.38
C GLU A 803 -19.67 14.23 14.40
N ASP A 804 -19.04 13.34 15.16
CA ASP A 804 -19.66 12.56 16.25
C ASP A 804 -20.92 11.76 15.87
N ALA A 805 -21.08 11.40 14.59
CA ALA A 805 -22.18 10.61 14.07
C ALA A 805 -21.85 9.10 14.03
N SER A 806 -22.89 8.26 14.02
CA SER A 806 -22.73 6.84 13.69
C SER A 806 -22.47 6.65 12.19
N GLU A 807 -22.05 5.45 11.78
CA GLU A 807 -21.84 5.11 10.38
C GLU A 807 -23.14 5.32 9.56
N GLU A 808 -24.28 4.81 10.07
CA GLU A 808 -25.59 4.97 9.43
C GLU A 808 -26.03 6.43 9.30
N GLU A 809 -25.82 7.25 10.34
CA GLU A 809 -26.14 8.69 10.30
C GLU A 809 -25.26 9.45 9.29
N SER A 810 -23.97 9.08 9.22
CA SER A 810 -23.03 9.69 8.26
C SER A 810 -23.37 9.31 6.83
N GLU A 811 -23.83 8.09 6.59
CA GLU A 811 -24.29 7.61 5.28
C GLU A 811 -25.55 8.38 4.82
N ILE A 812 -26.55 8.53 5.70
CA ILE A 812 -27.77 9.30 5.41
C ILE A 812 -27.42 10.76 5.04
N PHE A 813 -26.50 11.37 5.75
CA PHE A 813 -26.05 12.74 5.45
C PHE A 813 -25.32 12.81 4.11
N ALA A 814 -24.38 11.91 3.85
CA ALA A 814 -23.63 11.88 2.60
C ALA A 814 -24.53 11.66 1.38
N GLU A 815 -25.55 10.79 1.49
CA GLU A 815 -26.59 10.60 0.46
C GLU A 815 -27.35 11.91 0.19
N ALA A 816 -27.80 12.56 1.25
CA ALA A 816 -28.54 13.81 1.10
C ALA A 816 -27.68 14.93 0.47
N MET A 817 -26.41 15.03 0.85
CA MET A 817 -25.47 15.99 0.25
C MET A 817 -25.19 15.66 -1.22
N GLN A 818 -25.10 14.39 -1.58
CA GLN A 818 -24.91 13.96 -2.96
C GLN A 818 -26.10 14.32 -3.83
N GLU A 819 -27.33 14.12 -3.32
CA GLU A 819 -28.55 14.46 -4.04
C GLU A 819 -28.70 15.98 -4.26
N ILE A 820 -28.46 16.80 -3.21
CA ILE A 820 -28.68 18.26 -3.29
C ILE A 820 -27.63 18.97 -4.16
N LEU A 821 -26.42 18.46 -4.22
CA LEU A 821 -25.32 19.02 -5.02
C LEU A 821 -25.16 18.32 -6.38
N GLY A 822 -25.92 17.27 -6.62
CA GLY A 822 -25.96 16.53 -7.87
C GLY A 822 -26.86 17.15 -8.94
N PRO A 823 -26.89 16.56 -10.13
CA PRO A 823 -27.73 17.01 -11.24
C PRO A 823 -29.23 16.85 -10.90
N LEU A 824 -30.10 17.62 -11.56
CA LEU A 824 -31.58 17.59 -11.36
C LEU A 824 -32.19 16.32 -12.03
N ASP A 825 -31.79 15.13 -11.63
CA ASP A 825 -32.30 13.89 -12.24
C ASP A 825 -33.60 13.44 -11.59
N ASN A 826 -34.72 13.68 -12.32
CA ASN A 826 -36.10 13.35 -11.94
C ASN A 826 -36.44 13.75 -10.49
N PRO A 827 -36.20 15.02 -10.07
CA PRO A 827 -36.36 15.45 -8.69
C PRO A 827 -37.82 15.48 -8.29
N ARG A 828 -38.12 14.95 -7.07
CA ARG A 828 -39.48 15.07 -6.53
C ARG A 828 -39.85 16.48 -6.14
N TYR A 829 -38.94 17.19 -5.51
CA TYR A 829 -38.99 18.63 -5.21
C TYR A 829 -37.66 19.28 -5.54
N VAL A 830 -37.73 20.55 -5.92
CA VAL A 830 -36.56 21.41 -6.15
C VAL A 830 -36.72 22.71 -5.35
N ILE A 831 -35.59 23.31 -5.02
CA ILE A 831 -35.52 24.55 -4.30
C ILE A 831 -34.56 25.52 -5.02
N PRO A 832 -34.92 26.80 -5.20
CA PRO A 832 -34.02 27.79 -5.77
C PRO A 832 -32.95 28.21 -4.76
N ARG A 833 -31.78 28.58 -5.30
CA ARG A 833 -30.72 29.27 -4.56
C ARG A 833 -30.53 30.64 -5.18
N GLU A 834 -30.71 31.65 -4.35
CA GLU A 834 -30.45 33.05 -4.70
C GLU A 834 -29.10 33.48 -4.11
N VAL A 835 -28.42 34.38 -4.83
CA VAL A 835 -27.22 35.07 -4.37
C VAL A 835 -27.43 36.54 -4.43
N LYS A 836 -26.86 37.26 -3.48
CA LYS A 836 -26.95 38.72 -3.44
C LYS A 836 -25.78 39.32 -4.23
N VAL A 837 -26.08 39.97 -5.30
CA VAL A 837 -25.09 40.71 -6.09
C VAL A 837 -25.15 42.20 -5.68
N VAL A 838 -23.96 42.72 -5.35
CA VAL A 838 -23.81 44.14 -4.94
C VAL A 838 -23.21 44.89 -6.12
N SER A 839 -24.01 45.73 -6.74
CA SER A 839 -23.51 46.60 -7.81
C SER A 839 -23.11 47.99 -7.25
N GLU A 840 -21.96 48.46 -7.69
CA GLU A 840 -21.54 49.83 -7.38
C GLU A 840 -22.39 50.80 -8.17
N THR A 841 -22.90 51.80 -7.48
CA THR A 841 -23.57 52.92 -8.12
C THR A 841 -22.58 54.05 -8.32
N TRP A 842 -22.82 54.93 -9.30
CA TRP A 842 -21.97 56.13 -9.55
C TRP A 842 -21.71 56.96 -8.28
N LEU A 843 -22.65 56.99 -7.35
CA LEU A 843 -22.52 57.63 -6.04
C LEU A 843 -21.55 56.84 -5.11
N SER A 844 -21.55 55.52 -5.16
CA SER A 844 -20.64 54.72 -4.35
C SER A 844 -19.18 54.77 -4.86
N GLU A 845 -18.99 55.02 -6.15
CA GLU A 845 -17.66 55.21 -6.73
C GLU A 845 -17.02 56.57 -6.32
N MET A 846 -17.81 57.57 -6.06
CA MET A 846 -17.34 58.93 -5.69
C MET A 846 -17.15 59.13 -4.19
N LEU A 847 -17.58 58.20 -3.34
CA LEU A 847 -17.56 58.37 -1.90
C LEU A 847 -16.46 57.56 -1.23
N PRO A 848 -15.89 58.01 -0.07
CA PRO A 848 -14.95 57.22 0.70
C PRO A 848 -15.53 55.86 1.06
N LYS A 849 -14.70 54.76 1.02
CA LYS A 849 -15.11 53.36 1.22
C LYS A 849 -16.03 53.12 2.42
N VAL A 850 -15.90 53.94 3.49
CA VAL A 850 -16.72 53.82 4.71
C VAL A 850 -18.15 54.24 4.49
N ILE A 851 -18.40 55.19 3.59
CA ILE A 851 -19.71 55.78 3.27
C ILE A 851 -20.30 55.12 2.02
N ALA A 852 -19.46 54.76 1.05
CA ALA A 852 -19.84 54.11 -0.20
C ALA A 852 -20.67 52.82 0.02
N LYS A 853 -20.43 52.08 1.09
CA LYS A 853 -21.20 50.89 1.44
C LYS A 853 -22.70 51.12 1.64
N TYR A 854 -23.14 52.32 1.99
CA TYR A 854 -24.55 52.68 2.17
C TYR A 854 -25.26 53.05 0.86
N PHE A 855 -24.49 53.23 -0.23
CA PHE A 855 -25.01 53.64 -1.53
C PHE A 855 -24.85 52.54 -2.60
N ARG A 856 -24.42 51.36 -2.21
CA ARG A 856 -24.40 50.22 -3.10
C ARG A 856 -25.80 49.61 -3.26
N ARG A 857 -26.17 49.32 -4.49
CA ARG A 857 -27.42 48.62 -4.79
C ARG A 857 -27.18 47.12 -4.69
N SER A 858 -28.05 46.45 -3.96
CA SER A 858 -27.99 45.01 -3.83
C SER A 858 -29.28 44.37 -4.32
N GLU A 859 -29.18 43.38 -5.19
CA GLU A 859 -30.32 42.65 -5.70
C GLU A 859 -30.05 41.15 -5.49
N ASN A 860 -31.10 40.40 -5.12
CA ASN A 860 -31.03 38.95 -5.10
C ASN A 860 -31.25 38.46 -6.52
N ILE A 861 -30.33 37.63 -7.00
CA ILE A 861 -30.39 37.02 -8.32
C ILE A 861 -30.43 35.50 -8.14
N LEU A 862 -31.30 34.84 -8.89
CA LEU A 862 -31.35 33.39 -8.96
C LEU A 862 -30.03 32.87 -9.53
N SER A 863 -29.32 32.03 -8.74
CA SER A 863 -28.04 31.40 -9.13
C SER A 863 -28.26 30.02 -9.74
N MET A 864 -28.97 29.15 -9.02
CA MET A 864 -29.29 27.81 -9.51
C MET A 864 -30.45 27.17 -8.72
N TYR A 865 -30.86 25.98 -9.15
CA TYR A 865 -31.84 25.16 -8.45
C TYR A 865 -31.16 23.88 -7.94
N HIS A 866 -31.57 23.44 -6.76
CA HIS A 866 -31.09 22.21 -6.13
C HIS A 866 -32.20 21.20 -5.94
N VAL A 867 -31.86 19.92 -5.98
CA VAL A 867 -32.79 18.85 -5.60
C VAL A 867 -33.02 18.89 -4.09
N VAL A 868 -34.26 18.76 -3.65
CA VAL A 868 -34.54 18.49 -2.23
C VAL A 868 -34.25 16.98 -1.99
N PRO A 869 -33.36 16.62 -1.08
CA PRO A 869 -32.98 15.23 -0.85
C PRO A 869 -34.17 14.32 -0.57
N SER A 870 -34.13 13.10 -1.10
CA SER A 870 -35.24 12.14 -1.04
C SER A 870 -35.70 11.83 0.38
N LYS A 871 -34.81 11.73 1.31
CA LYS A 871 -35.06 11.52 2.75
C LYS A 871 -35.76 12.72 3.41
N LEU A 872 -35.58 13.94 2.85
CA LEU A 872 -36.14 15.19 3.34
C LEU A 872 -37.42 15.63 2.61
N CYS A 873 -37.90 14.83 1.64
CA CYS A 873 -39.09 15.18 0.85
C CYS A 873 -40.02 13.99 0.60
N ARG A 874 -40.20 13.11 1.58
CA ARG A 874 -41.13 11.98 1.52
C ARG A 874 -42.58 12.44 1.33
N ASN A 875 -42.89 13.60 1.84
CA ASN A 875 -44.17 14.30 1.69
C ASN A 875 -43.92 15.81 1.66
N LEU A 876 -44.98 16.63 1.53
CA LEU A 876 -44.86 18.07 1.48
C LEU A 876 -44.47 18.67 2.85
N GLU A 877 -44.85 18.05 3.94
CA GLU A 877 -44.54 18.54 5.30
C GLU A 877 -43.05 18.44 5.56
N ASP A 878 -42.43 17.25 5.22
CA ASP A 878 -40.98 17.07 5.30
C ASP A 878 -40.24 18.08 4.43
N ALA A 879 -40.70 18.31 3.18
CA ALA A 879 -40.14 19.30 2.28
C ALA A 879 -40.20 20.73 2.82
N LYS A 880 -41.24 21.06 3.55
CA LYS A 880 -41.40 22.38 4.21
C LYS A 880 -40.47 22.53 5.41
N VAL A 881 -40.18 21.48 6.15
CA VAL A 881 -39.13 21.49 7.19
C VAL A 881 -37.78 21.82 6.55
N PHE A 882 -37.44 21.18 5.44
CA PHE A 882 -36.19 21.48 4.70
C PHE A 882 -36.18 22.95 4.17
N GLU A 883 -37.27 23.43 3.58
CA GLU A 883 -37.42 24.81 3.11
C GLU A 883 -37.12 25.83 4.22
N GLN A 884 -37.62 25.60 5.44
CA GLN A 884 -37.35 26.46 6.59
C GLN A 884 -35.87 26.53 6.92
N GLN A 885 -35.17 25.38 6.95
CA GLN A 885 -33.73 25.32 7.24
C GLN A 885 -32.92 25.94 6.09
N TRP A 886 -33.30 25.69 4.84
CA TRP A 886 -32.69 26.30 3.67
C TRP A 886 -32.79 27.82 3.70
N ASN A 887 -33.98 28.32 3.95
CA ASN A 887 -34.24 29.77 4.04
C ASN A 887 -33.45 30.44 5.18
N TRP A 888 -33.19 29.70 6.24
CA TRP A 888 -32.39 30.16 7.37
C TRP A 888 -30.90 30.16 7.09
N LYS A 889 -30.41 29.08 6.47
CA LYS A 889 -28.96 28.80 6.34
C LYS A 889 -28.37 29.24 4.99
N VAL A 890 -29.10 29.10 3.90
CA VAL A 890 -28.62 29.28 2.53
C VAL A 890 -29.21 30.50 1.87
N SER A 891 -30.47 30.46 1.40
CA SER A 891 -31.13 31.55 0.72
C SER A 891 -32.63 31.44 0.76
N PRO A 892 -33.39 32.56 0.62
CA PRO A 892 -34.82 32.48 0.42
C PRO A 892 -35.21 31.62 -0.79
N GLY A 893 -36.25 30.82 -0.65
CA GLY A 893 -36.76 29.97 -1.72
C GLY A 893 -37.94 29.13 -1.26
N GLU A 894 -38.81 28.77 -2.18
CA GLU A 894 -39.94 27.86 -1.94
C GLU A 894 -39.71 26.53 -2.64
N VAL A 895 -40.04 25.41 -1.96
CA VAL A 895 -39.99 24.08 -2.57
C VAL A 895 -41.06 23.94 -3.63
N MET A 896 -40.68 23.42 -4.79
CA MET A 896 -41.56 23.26 -5.96
C MET A 896 -41.60 21.79 -6.38
N TYR A 897 -42.85 21.28 -6.61
CA TYR A 897 -43.07 19.89 -6.95
C TYR A 897 -42.71 19.55 -8.40
N GLY A 898 -41.74 18.71 -8.63
CA GLY A 898 -41.17 18.36 -9.95
C GLY A 898 -41.92 17.30 -10.74
N HIS A 899 -42.71 16.40 -10.10
CA HIS A 899 -43.34 15.28 -10.79
C HIS A 899 -44.68 15.58 -11.46
N SER A 900 -45.22 16.77 -11.32
CA SER A 900 -46.38 17.20 -12.11
C SER A 900 -46.00 17.41 -13.58
N LYS A 901 -46.97 17.38 -14.53
CA LYS A 901 -46.66 17.67 -15.93
C LYS A 901 -45.93 18.98 -16.12
N LYS A 902 -46.45 20.04 -15.48
CA LYS A 902 -45.85 21.38 -15.46
C LYS A 902 -44.47 21.38 -14.77
N GLY A 903 -44.30 20.59 -13.71
CA GLY A 903 -43.02 20.47 -13.01
C GLY A 903 -41.94 19.85 -13.87
N LYS A 904 -42.24 18.81 -14.62
CA LYS A 904 -41.29 18.16 -15.55
C LYS A 904 -40.88 19.10 -16.69
N GLU A 905 -41.81 19.81 -17.28
CA GLU A 905 -41.51 20.82 -18.30
C GLU A 905 -40.57 21.89 -17.73
N TRP A 906 -40.87 22.42 -16.58
CA TRP A 906 -40.05 23.40 -15.91
C TRP A 906 -38.67 22.90 -15.48
N VAL A 907 -38.52 21.66 -14.94
CA VAL A 907 -37.20 21.06 -14.64
C VAL A 907 -36.36 20.92 -15.92
N SER A 908 -36.99 20.62 -17.05
CA SER A 908 -36.29 20.56 -18.34
C SER A 908 -35.77 21.94 -18.78
N GLU A 909 -36.60 23.00 -18.58
CA GLU A 909 -36.21 24.38 -18.86
C GLU A 909 -35.01 24.84 -18.01
N ILE A 910 -34.99 24.49 -16.70
CA ILE A 910 -33.89 24.76 -15.78
C ILE A 910 -32.59 24.11 -16.26
N LYS A 911 -32.66 22.84 -16.66
CA LYS A 911 -31.51 22.09 -17.20
C LYS A 911 -30.99 22.78 -18.48
N MET A 912 -31.87 23.16 -19.41
CA MET A 912 -31.49 23.83 -20.65
C MET A 912 -30.89 25.21 -20.40
N ALA A 913 -31.35 25.92 -19.37
CA ALA A 913 -30.82 27.22 -18.98
C ALA A 913 -29.45 27.10 -18.21
N GLY A 914 -28.97 25.91 -17.92
CA GLY A 914 -27.73 25.70 -17.19
C GLY A 914 -27.78 26.09 -15.70
N LEU A 915 -28.98 26.11 -15.13
CA LEU A 915 -29.22 26.49 -13.72
C LEU A 915 -29.25 25.29 -12.76
N ALA A 916 -28.70 24.14 -13.17
CA ALA A 916 -28.49 22.97 -12.35
C ALA A 916 -27.03 22.88 -11.90
N PRO A 917 -26.74 22.27 -10.71
CA PRO A 917 -25.36 22.05 -10.29
C PRO A 917 -24.61 21.21 -11.32
N LYS A 918 -23.34 21.55 -11.53
CA LYS A 918 -22.36 20.79 -12.31
C LYS A 918 -21.20 20.48 -11.38
N SER A 919 -21.32 19.41 -10.62
CA SER A 919 -20.33 18.99 -9.66
C SER A 919 -19.92 17.53 -9.89
N SER A 920 -18.66 17.27 -9.67
CA SER A 920 -18.16 15.91 -9.46
C SER A 920 -18.12 15.63 -7.97
N PHE A 921 -18.43 14.40 -7.57
CA PHE A 921 -18.42 14.02 -6.16
C PHE A 921 -18.01 12.56 -5.98
N HIS A 922 -17.42 12.28 -4.82
CA HIS A 922 -17.14 10.92 -4.38
C HIS A 922 -17.50 10.76 -2.92
N ARG A 923 -17.76 9.51 -2.56
CA ARG A 923 -17.89 9.11 -1.17
C ARG A 923 -16.60 8.54 -0.67
N LYS A 924 -16.27 8.84 0.57
CA LYS A 924 -15.07 8.36 1.23
C LYS A 924 -15.30 8.12 2.70
N SER A 925 -14.63 7.10 3.22
CA SER A 925 -14.56 6.89 4.66
C SER A 925 -13.43 7.72 5.25
N VAL A 926 -13.76 8.57 6.23
CA VAL A 926 -12.82 9.40 6.99
C VAL A 926 -12.87 9.06 8.47
N PHE A 927 -11.80 9.38 9.17
CA PHE A 927 -11.68 9.23 10.62
C PHE A 927 -11.42 10.60 11.25
N THR A 928 -11.93 10.81 12.45
CA THR A 928 -11.82 12.13 13.12
C THR A 928 -11.25 12.01 14.53
#